data_bae7a551642f56d30919bb6d0a184a62
#
_entry.id   bae7a551642f56d30919bb6d0a184a62
#
_cell.length_a   1.000
_cell.length_b   1.000
_cell.length_c   1.000
_cell.angle_alpha   90.00
_cell.angle_beta   90.00
_cell.angle_gamma   90.00
#
_symmetry.space_group_name_H-M   'P 1'
#
loop_
_entity.id
_entity.type
_entity.pdbx_description
1 polymer ?
#
loop_
_entity_poly.entity_id
_entity_poly.type
_entity_poly.pdbx_seq_one_letter_code
_entity_poly.pdbx_strand_id
1 'polypeptide(L)'
;MKDDECVGQWFGQECQRGWFQTVAEALVSLSAGTRLGPYEIIAPLGAGGMGEVYRARDHRLDRSVAVKVLPTELDSDPERLARFEREAKAVAALSHPNILAIFDFGRISGSVVAVMELLDGETLRERLSAGALPARKAVEIGVQIANGLAAAHEKGIVHRDLKPENVFITADGRVKILDFGLARVSAFPAVGETETVTTATPASTEPGVVMGTVGYMSPEQVRGLPADHRSDIFSFGAVLYEMLCGARAFKGDSAADTMSAILKEDPAELSEIDPSVPGPLALVVRHCLEKAPSERFQSARDAAFALSSSLTSTGAHAVRLTLMSSVRRWIPAAAVALVAAAVAFEAGRRSTGGPQGEGAAAQPGSLLQLTDQAGVETECSLAPDGKSFVYVSNASGNLDIYLQRVGGGNPVNLTQDCALDDYGPAFSPDGESIAFRSERDGGGIFIMGSTGEAGRKLADFGYDPSWSPDARQLAVSTGVFVSPTDRAEAGALWGIDLATGARRMIYRGGDAMQPSWSPHGKRIAFWGLKGESGQRDIWTVAADGSQKDGGAVAVTDDPALDWNPVWSPDGRSLYFSSSRGGTMNLWRVAIDATSGRVLGEPQPVTTPSAWSGWISFSRDGRRLAFAALDWRANLLKVGFDAVAERIVGVPVPILRSTQPIRDHEVSPDGGSLVFTRVGIREDLLVARVDGTGLRRLTDDPSRHRGPAWSPDGQRIAFYSDRGGSYQIWTVRPDGSGLQQITAISGTPNFPVWSPDGLRLATVILPTGAAIFTDLAHGPLKAASMLPALPEGSLFWPLQWSPDGSSLLGMETSARHVGVTTYSFRSGRYDSLLLEAARGWVTPVWLRDGRRILYRDREGISLLDTATRKSKQLLAVAGYMVGKSVGVTRDERWITFTESANEGDIWLMELR
;
A
#
# COMPACT_ATOMS: atom_id res chain seq x y z
N MET A 1 68.37 30.48 2.45
CA MET A 1 69.67 29.93 1.92
C MET A 1 69.24 28.50 1.57
N LYS A 2 68.90 28.37 0.30
CA LYS A 2 69.68 27.78 -0.79
C LYS A 2 69.64 26.27 -0.70
N ASP A 3 68.95 25.74 -1.61
CA ASP A 3 69.31 24.88 -2.78
C ASP A 3 69.40 23.41 -2.39
N ASP A 4 68.81 22.39 -3.05
CA ASP A 4 68.74 22.09 -4.46
C ASP A 4 67.75 20.95 -4.69
N GLU A 5 66.94 21.11 -5.71
CA GLU A 5 66.58 20.34 -6.85
C GLU A 5 67.25 18.99 -7.17
N CYS A 6 66.36 18.16 -7.80
CA CYS A 6 66.71 17.08 -8.74
C CYS A 6 67.26 15.76 -8.16
N VAL A 7 66.48 14.75 -8.22
CA VAL A 7 66.66 13.46 -8.91
C VAL A 7 65.49 12.52 -8.63
N GLY A 8 64.81 12.09 -9.66
CA GLY A 8 63.85 11.02 -9.43
C GLY A 8 62.80 10.75 -10.50
N GLN A 9 63.04 11.01 -11.73
CA GLN A 9 62.36 10.24 -12.81
C GLN A 9 63.30 9.09 -13.20
N TRP A 10 62.67 7.87 -13.10
CA TRP A 10 63.15 6.59 -13.68
C TRP A 10 62.97 5.46 -12.67
N PHE A 11 61.75 4.92 -12.63
CA PHE A 11 61.41 3.53 -12.30
C PHE A 11 59.89 3.46 -12.14
N GLY A 12 59.17 3.19 -13.21
CA GLY A 12 57.72 3.05 -13.11
C GLY A 12 56.97 2.68 -14.38
N GLN A 13 57.63 2.37 -15.46
CA GLN A 13 56.92 2.00 -16.70
C GLN A 13 57.19 0.60 -17.25
N GLU A 14 58.09 -0.17 -16.68
CA GLU A 14 58.36 -1.53 -17.19
C GLU A 14 57.83 -2.69 -16.32
N CYS A 15 57.36 -2.45 -15.11
CA CYS A 15 56.73 -3.51 -14.28
C CYS A 15 55.21 -3.70 -14.48
N GLN A 16 54.55 -2.77 -15.17
CA GLN A 16 53.10 -2.94 -15.45
C GLN A 16 52.80 -3.59 -16.80
N ARG A 17 53.76 -3.74 -17.68
CA ARG A 17 53.57 -4.44 -18.98
C ARG A 17 53.77 -5.94 -18.93
N GLY A 18 54.41 -6.49 -17.92
CA GLY A 18 54.65 -7.95 -17.80
C GLY A 18 53.57 -8.77 -17.18
N TRP A 19 52.64 -8.18 -16.41
CA TRP A 19 51.55 -8.92 -15.76
C TRP A 19 50.23 -8.90 -16.54
N PHE A 20 50.04 -7.92 -17.40
CA PHE A 20 48.87 -7.87 -18.29
C PHE A 20 49.02 -8.73 -19.56
N GLN A 21 50.22 -9.19 -19.88
CA GLN A 21 50.43 -10.06 -21.04
C GLN A 21 50.27 -11.57 -20.77
N THR A 22 50.23 -12.01 -19.50
CA THR A 22 50.18 -13.46 -19.17
C THR A 22 48.76 -13.94 -18.81
N VAL A 23 47.78 -13.01 -18.62
CA VAL A 23 46.37 -13.36 -18.40
C VAL A 23 45.51 -13.08 -19.65
N ALA A 24 46.05 -12.43 -20.65
CA ALA A 24 45.38 -12.11 -21.92
C ALA A 24 45.49 -13.18 -23.01
N GLU A 25 46.18 -14.28 -22.76
CA GLU A 25 46.39 -15.35 -23.79
C GLU A 25 45.39 -16.48 -23.80
N ALA A 26 44.21 -16.36 -23.11
CA ALA A 26 43.16 -17.41 -23.12
C ALA A 26 41.81 -16.96 -23.68
N LEU A 27 41.63 -15.72 -24.12
CA LEU A 27 40.42 -15.26 -24.79
C LEU A 27 40.77 -14.87 -26.24
N VAL A 28 40.33 -15.69 -27.21
CA VAL A 28 40.48 -15.39 -28.64
C VAL A 28 39.51 -14.22 -28.97
N SER A 29 39.99 -13.00 -28.78
CA SER A 29 39.21 -11.83 -29.22
C SER A 29 39.09 -11.81 -30.73
N LEU A 30 37.89 -11.69 -31.26
CA LEU A 30 37.61 -11.66 -32.69
C LEU A 30 38.16 -10.37 -33.31
N SER A 31 39.04 -10.49 -34.32
CA SER A 31 39.56 -9.34 -35.03
C SER A 31 38.54 -8.72 -35.99
N ALA A 32 38.72 -7.43 -36.28
CA ALA A 32 37.95 -6.73 -37.31
C ALA A 32 38.10 -7.49 -38.66
N GLY A 33 36.97 -7.65 -39.39
CA GLY A 33 36.85 -8.46 -40.60
C GLY A 33 36.53 -9.93 -40.40
N THR A 34 36.52 -10.44 -39.13
CA THR A 34 36.06 -11.82 -38.85
C THR A 34 34.57 -11.94 -39.19
N ARG A 35 34.20 -13.03 -39.91
CA ARG A 35 32.83 -13.30 -40.28
C ARG A 35 32.23 -14.39 -39.40
N LEU A 36 31.13 -14.05 -38.72
CA LEU A 36 30.22 -14.97 -38.04
C LEU A 36 28.97 -15.12 -38.87
N GLY A 37 28.96 -16.09 -39.80
CA GLY A 37 27.86 -16.24 -40.77
C GLY A 37 27.65 -14.97 -41.60
N PRO A 38 26.47 -14.33 -41.56
CA PRO A 38 26.20 -13.10 -42.27
C PRO A 38 26.71 -11.82 -41.57
N TYR A 39 27.28 -11.94 -40.39
CA TYR A 39 27.69 -10.80 -39.56
C TYR A 39 29.21 -10.63 -39.67
N GLU A 40 29.67 -9.46 -40.07
CA GLU A 40 31.09 -9.11 -40.15
C GLU A 40 31.47 -8.20 -38.99
N ILE A 41 32.39 -8.64 -38.14
CA ILE A 41 32.89 -7.87 -36.98
C ILE A 41 33.62 -6.60 -37.47
N ILE A 42 33.20 -5.45 -36.90
CA ILE A 42 33.80 -4.14 -37.23
C ILE A 42 34.79 -3.71 -36.13
N ALA A 43 34.35 -3.76 -34.86
CA ALA A 43 35.12 -3.34 -33.70
C ALA A 43 34.58 -3.96 -32.39
N PRO A 44 35.39 -4.16 -31.37
CA PRO A 44 34.91 -4.50 -30.03
C PRO A 44 34.17 -3.29 -29.42
N LEU A 45 33.09 -3.58 -28.70
CA LEU A 45 32.31 -2.61 -27.91
C LEU A 45 32.57 -2.77 -26.40
N GLY A 46 32.85 -3.98 -25.94
CA GLY A 46 33.11 -4.26 -24.53
C GLY A 46 33.37 -5.75 -24.29
N ALA A 47 34.03 -6.06 -23.19
CA ALA A 47 34.31 -7.40 -22.71
C ALA A 47 33.93 -7.50 -21.22
N GLY A 48 33.35 -8.59 -20.78
CA GLY A 48 32.95 -8.84 -19.38
C GLY A 48 32.82 -10.29 -19.06
N GLY A 49 32.47 -10.64 -17.81
CA GLY A 49 32.35 -12.00 -17.34
C GLY A 49 31.29 -12.87 -18.06
N MET A 50 30.49 -12.30 -18.96
CA MET A 50 29.43 -12.96 -19.73
C MET A 50 29.72 -12.98 -21.23
N GLY A 51 30.95 -12.72 -21.64
CA GLY A 51 31.38 -12.73 -23.04
C GLY A 51 31.81 -11.36 -23.56
N GLU A 52 32.08 -11.31 -24.87
CA GLU A 52 32.54 -10.13 -25.57
C GLU A 52 31.45 -9.60 -26.49
N VAL A 53 31.31 -8.28 -26.55
CA VAL A 53 30.33 -7.59 -27.40
C VAL A 53 31.05 -6.84 -28.50
N TYR A 54 30.64 -7.06 -29.73
CA TYR A 54 31.21 -6.47 -30.92
C TYR A 54 30.19 -5.66 -31.72
N ARG A 55 30.64 -4.57 -32.31
CA ARG A 55 29.93 -3.93 -33.42
C ARG A 55 30.14 -4.77 -34.67
N ALA A 56 29.07 -5.12 -35.36
CA ALA A 56 29.12 -5.92 -36.58
C ALA A 56 28.17 -5.34 -37.66
N ARG A 57 28.38 -5.72 -38.91
CA ARG A 57 27.52 -5.42 -40.04
C ARG A 57 26.75 -6.68 -40.45
N ASP A 58 25.44 -6.61 -40.49
CA ASP A 58 24.57 -7.63 -41.07
C ASP A 58 24.48 -7.38 -42.58
N HIS A 59 25.16 -8.18 -43.34
CA HIS A 59 25.18 -8.07 -44.83
C HIS A 59 23.89 -8.47 -45.51
N ARG A 60 22.98 -9.18 -44.84
CA ARG A 60 21.67 -9.57 -45.41
C ARG A 60 20.71 -8.39 -45.41
N LEU A 61 20.72 -7.62 -44.32
CA LEU A 61 19.79 -6.51 -44.11
C LEU A 61 20.46 -5.14 -44.21
N ASP A 62 21.74 -5.10 -44.55
CA ASP A 62 22.59 -3.89 -44.70
C ASP A 62 22.48 -2.93 -43.51
N ARG A 63 22.55 -3.48 -42.27
CA ARG A 63 22.48 -2.69 -41.04
C ARG A 63 23.65 -3.01 -40.09
N SER A 64 23.94 -2.05 -39.18
CA SER A 64 24.81 -2.27 -38.05
C SER A 64 24.08 -2.94 -36.91
N VAL A 65 24.73 -3.91 -36.25
CA VAL A 65 24.20 -4.66 -35.11
C VAL A 65 25.26 -4.80 -34.03
N ALA A 66 24.85 -5.10 -32.81
CA ALA A 66 25.73 -5.60 -31.77
C ALA A 66 25.68 -7.13 -31.72
N VAL A 67 26.85 -7.76 -31.65
CA VAL A 67 26.99 -9.23 -31.57
C VAL A 67 27.71 -9.56 -30.27
N LYS A 68 26.99 -10.26 -29.36
CA LYS A 68 27.56 -10.75 -28.11
C LYS A 68 27.97 -12.22 -28.32
N VAL A 69 29.26 -12.51 -28.14
CA VAL A 69 29.85 -13.83 -28.23
C VAL A 69 29.98 -14.38 -26.81
N LEU A 70 29.39 -15.53 -26.56
CA LEU A 70 29.38 -16.15 -25.24
C LEU A 70 30.63 -17.01 -25.00
N PRO A 71 31.07 -17.16 -23.72
CA PRO A 71 32.27 -17.95 -23.41
C PRO A 71 32.10 -19.44 -23.83
N THR A 72 33.17 -20.04 -24.27
CA THR A 72 33.24 -21.44 -24.73
C THR A 72 32.94 -22.47 -23.64
N GLU A 73 33.02 -22.09 -22.38
CA GLU A 73 32.70 -22.94 -21.22
C GLU A 73 31.19 -23.34 -21.16
N LEU A 74 30.32 -22.59 -21.79
CA LEU A 74 28.89 -22.92 -21.95
C LEU A 74 28.66 -24.07 -22.98
N ASP A 75 29.65 -24.38 -23.82
CA ASP A 75 29.57 -25.43 -24.84
C ASP A 75 29.69 -26.85 -24.28
N SER A 76 30.22 -26.98 -23.06
CA SER A 76 30.50 -28.27 -22.44
C SER A 76 29.28 -28.94 -21.78
N ASP A 77 28.14 -28.22 -21.61
CA ASP A 77 26.93 -28.74 -20.96
C ASP A 77 25.70 -28.57 -21.87
N PRO A 78 25.22 -29.62 -22.55
CA PRO A 78 24.08 -29.56 -23.47
C PRO A 78 22.74 -29.15 -22.79
N GLU A 79 22.55 -29.49 -21.49
CA GLU A 79 21.31 -29.13 -20.77
C GLU A 79 21.31 -27.65 -20.39
N ARG A 80 22.47 -27.12 -20.04
CA ARG A 80 22.66 -25.70 -19.80
C ARG A 80 22.42 -24.90 -21.08
N LEU A 81 22.97 -25.31 -22.18
CA LEU A 81 22.78 -24.67 -23.47
C LEU A 81 21.31 -24.67 -23.91
N ALA A 82 20.62 -25.80 -23.80
CA ALA A 82 19.21 -25.91 -24.16
C ALA A 82 18.27 -25.07 -23.26
N ARG A 83 18.64 -24.85 -22.00
CA ARG A 83 17.94 -24.00 -21.09
C ARG A 83 18.18 -22.52 -21.45
N PHE A 84 19.44 -22.17 -21.70
CA PHE A 84 19.83 -20.84 -22.15
C PHE A 84 19.16 -20.45 -23.48
N GLU A 85 19.08 -21.37 -24.45
CA GLU A 85 18.38 -21.14 -25.72
C GLU A 85 16.88 -20.91 -25.53
N ARG A 86 16.24 -21.60 -24.61
CA ARG A 86 14.82 -21.36 -24.28
C ARG A 86 14.60 -19.98 -23.70
N GLU A 87 15.44 -19.57 -22.76
CA GLU A 87 15.36 -18.24 -22.14
C GLU A 87 15.66 -17.13 -23.15
N ALA A 88 16.68 -17.31 -23.98
CA ALA A 88 17.01 -16.34 -25.05
C ALA A 88 15.86 -16.20 -26.06
N LYS A 89 15.20 -17.30 -26.46
CA LYS A 89 14.03 -17.27 -27.35
C LYS A 89 12.84 -16.56 -26.69
N ALA A 90 12.62 -16.73 -25.38
CA ALA A 90 11.57 -16.04 -24.65
C ALA A 90 11.83 -14.52 -24.60
N VAL A 91 13.08 -14.11 -24.36
CA VAL A 91 13.47 -12.69 -24.37
C VAL A 91 13.41 -12.11 -25.78
N ALA A 92 13.83 -12.85 -26.81
CA ALA A 92 13.74 -12.42 -28.21
C ALA A 92 12.27 -12.20 -28.69
N ALA A 93 11.31 -12.86 -28.03
CA ALA A 93 9.88 -12.63 -28.30
C ALA A 93 9.33 -11.35 -27.62
N LEU A 94 10.13 -10.65 -26.80
CA LEU A 94 9.76 -9.37 -26.21
C LEU A 94 9.99 -8.25 -27.22
N SER A 95 8.92 -7.56 -27.60
CA SER A 95 8.97 -6.35 -28.40
C SER A 95 8.44 -5.18 -27.56
N HIS A 96 9.35 -4.42 -26.95
CA HIS A 96 9.00 -3.26 -26.13
C HIS A 96 10.04 -2.14 -26.29
N PRO A 97 9.65 -0.85 -26.35
CA PRO A 97 10.59 0.25 -26.55
C PRO A 97 11.67 0.35 -25.46
N ASN A 98 11.40 -0.13 -24.25
CA ASN A 98 12.34 -0.07 -23.13
C ASN A 98 13.06 -1.40 -22.86
N ILE A 99 13.04 -2.36 -23.77
CA ILE A 99 13.80 -3.61 -23.72
C ILE A 99 14.71 -3.68 -24.94
N LEU A 100 15.95 -4.18 -24.76
CA LEU A 100 16.88 -4.41 -25.85
C LEU A 100 16.34 -5.44 -26.83
N ALA A 101 16.25 -5.11 -28.11
CA ALA A 101 15.76 -6.03 -29.15
C ALA A 101 16.84 -7.05 -29.52
N ILE A 102 16.52 -8.34 -29.45
CA ILE A 102 17.35 -9.44 -29.92
C ILE A 102 16.84 -9.83 -31.32
N PHE A 103 17.72 -9.78 -32.32
CA PHE A 103 17.38 -10.03 -33.72
C PHE A 103 17.63 -11.47 -34.15
N ASP A 104 18.67 -12.09 -33.56
CA ASP A 104 19.06 -13.46 -33.88
C ASP A 104 19.79 -14.08 -32.68
N PHE A 105 19.64 -15.39 -32.50
CA PHE A 105 20.32 -16.12 -31.45
C PHE A 105 20.57 -17.56 -31.90
N GLY A 106 21.79 -18.04 -31.69
CA GLY A 106 22.13 -19.40 -32.02
C GLY A 106 23.63 -19.65 -32.15
N ARG A 107 23.97 -20.84 -32.64
CA ARG A 107 25.37 -21.22 -32.89
C ARG A 107 25.73 -20.82 -34.33
N ILE A 108 26.68 -19.92 -34.45
CA ILE A 108 27.22 -19.43 -35.72
C ILE A 108 28.72 -19.62 -35.75
N SER A 109 29.23 -20.37 -36.75
CA SER A 109 30.67 -20.67 -36.95
C SER A 109 31.33 -21.29 -35.72
N GLY A 110 30.57 -22.13 -34.96
CA GLY A 110 31.09 -22.83 -33.76
C GLY A 110 30.90 -22.06 -32.45
N SER A 111 30.61 -20.74 -32.46
CA SER A 111 30.39 -19.92 -31.27
C SER A 111 28.90 -19.68 -31.03
N VAL A 112 28.46 -19.62 -29.78
CA VAL A 112 27.10 -19.22 -29.41
C VAL A 112 27.07 -17.69 -29.40
N VAL A 113 26.20 -17.11 -30.21
CA VAL A 113 26.09 -15.65 -30.38
C VAL A 113 24.66 -15.17 -30.21
N ALA A 114 24.53 -13.95 -29.65
CA ALA A 114 23.32 -13.18 -29.63
C ALA A 114 23.51 -11.91 -30.47
N VAL A 115 22.64 -11.70 -31.45
CA VAL A 115 22.65 -10.53 -32.32
C VAL A 115 21.55 -9.59 -31.90
N MET A 116 21.88 -8.35 -31.58
CA MET A 116 20.95 -7.38 -30.98
C MET A 116 21.06 -5.99 -31.62
N GLU A 117 20.12 -5.14 -31.29
CA GLU A 117 20.17 -3.74 -31.74
C GLU A 117 21.46 -3.07 -31.22
N LEU A 118 22.08 -2.28 -32.10
CA LEU A 118 23.23 -1.46 -31.72
C LEU A 118 22.70 -0.16 -31.10
N LEU A 119 23.04 0.08 -29.85
CA LEU A 119 22.65 1.28 -29.12
C LEU A 119 23.72 2.36 -29.19
N ASP A 120 23.29 3.61 -29.21
CA ASP A 120 24.14 4.81 -29.10
C ASP A 120 23.75 5.57 -27.83
N GLY A 121 24.71 5.82 -26.92
CA GLY A 121 24.46 6.44 -25.63
C GLY A 121 25.41 5.92 -24.54
N GLU A 122 24.93 5.83 -23.31
CA GLU A 122 25.72 5.43 -22.14
C GLU A 122 24.89 4.53 -21.18
N THR A 123 25.55 3.77 -20.34
CA THR A 123 24.90 3.01 -19.26
C THR A 123 24.46 3.95 -18.14
N LEU A 124 23.46 3.54 -17.37
CA LEU A 124 23.06 4.27 -16.17
C LEU A 124 24.21 4.33 -15.15
N ARG A 125 25.09 3.33 -15.11
CA ARG A 125 26.29 3.33 -14.27
C ARG A 125 27.26 4.46 -14.65
N GLU A 126 27.50 4.64 -15.93
CA GLU A 126 28.34 5.74 -16.45
C GLU A 126 27.70 7.09 -16.12
N ARG A 127 26.39 7.24 -16.28
CA ARG A 127 25.64 8.44 -15.92
C ARG A 127 25.74 8.76 -14.43
N LEU A 128 25.65 7.75 -13.54
CA LEU A 128 25.74 7.91 -12.09
C LEU A 128 27.15 8.17 -11.58
N SER A 129 28.20 7.97 -12.41
CA SER A 129 29.55 8.34 -12.04
C SER A 129 29.75 9.86 -11.86
N ALA A 130 28.85 10.66 -12.46
CA ALA A 130 28.79 12.11 -12.29
C ALA A 130 28.05 12.57 -11.03
N GLY A 131 27.41 11.64 -10.27
CA GLY A 131 26.65 11.90 -9.04
C GLY A 131 25.16 11.64 -9.19
N ALA A 132 24.37 12.07 -8.18
CA ALA A 132 22.92 11.91 -8.14
C ALA A 132 22.21 12.62 -9.29
N LEU A 133 21.06 12.08 -9.70
CA LEU A 133 20.24 12.70 -10.74
C LEU A 133 19.19 13.61 -10.12
N PRO A 134 18.80 14.71 -10.78
CA PRO A 134 17.64 15.49 -10.37
C PRO A 134 16.38 14.59 -10.27
N ALA A 135 15.56 14.76 -9.25
CA ALA A 135 14.40 13.93 -8.97
C ALA A 135 13.51 13.71 -10.21
N ARG A 136 13.24 14.76 -10.98
CA ARG A 136 12.48 14.67 -12.23
C ARG A 136 13.12 13.70 -13.23
N LYS A 137 14.46 13.75 -13.39
CA LYS A 137 15.16 12.90 -14.33
C LYS A 137 15.21 11.44 -13.86
N ALA A 138 15.39 11.23 -12.56
CA ALA A 138 15.31 9.91 -11.94
C ALA A 138 13.93 9.27 -12.16
N VAL A 139 12.86 10.04 -12.01
CA VAL A 139 11.48 9.57 -12.28
C VAL A 139 11.28 9.25 -13.77
N GLU A 140 11.70 10.12 -14.70
CA GLU A 140 11.59 9.86 -16.15
C GLU A 140 12.28 8.55 -16.56
N ILE A 141 13.46 8.28 -16.01
CA ILE A 141 14.22 7.04 -16.26
C ILE A 141 13.54 5.87 -15.54
N GLY A 142 13.16 6.04 -14.27
CA GLY A 142 12.53 5.01 -13.46
C GLY A 142 11.21 4.50 -14.06
N VAL A 143 10.37 5.39 -14.57
CA VAL A 143 9.11 5.02 -15.26
C VAL A 143 9.38 4.14 -16.47
N GLN A 144 10.40 4.46 -17.26
CA GLN A 144 10.76 3.67 -18.44
C GLN A 144 11.30 2.29 -18.05
N ILE A 145 12.15 2.19 -17.01
CA ILE A 145 12.62 0.90 -16.47
C ILE A 145 11.42 0.07 -16.02
N ALA A 146 10.53 0.63 -15.20
CA ALA A 146 9.39 -0.09 -14.64
C ALA A 146 8.41 -0.55 -15.74
N ASN A 147 8.19 0.23 -16.80
CA ASN A 147 7.39 -0.18 -17.96
C ASN A 147 8.04 -1.35 -18.73
N GLY A 148 9.35 -1.34 -18.90
CA GLY A 148 10.08 -2.45 -19.51
C GLY A 148 9.99 -3.73 -18.69
N LEU A 149 10.16 -3.63 -17.35
CA LEU A 149 9.96 -4.77 -16.44
C LEU A 149 8.53 -5.29 -16.48
N ALA A 150 7.53 -4.42 -16.47
CA ALA A 150 6.12 -4.82 -16.54
C ALA A 150 5.83 -5.65 -17.81
N ALA A 151 6.34 -5.20 -18.97
CA ALA A 151 6.16 -5.93 -20.23
C ALA A 151 6.83 -7.33 -20.23
N ALA A 152 7.96 -7.48 -19.54
CA ALA A 152 8.62 -8.76 -19.37
C ALA A 152 7.86 -9.67 -18.39
N HIS A 153 7.42 -9.12 -17.25
CA HIS A 153 6.67 -9.83 -16.22
C HIS A 153 5.32 -10.37 -16.75
N GLU A 154 4.61 -9.63 -17.62
CA GLU A 154 3.39 -10.09 -18.29
C GLU A 154 3.60 -11.34 -19.15
N LYS A 155 4.84 -11.58 -19.60
CA LYS A 155 5.24 -12.80 -20.33
C LYS A 155 5.87 -13.86 -19.43
N GLY A 156 5.82 -13.65 -18.09
CA GLY A 156 6.44 -14.58 -17.12
C GLY A 156 7.97 -14.52 -17.08
N ILE A 157 8.58 -13.48 -17.64
CA ILE A 157 10.04 -13.32 -17.69
C ILE A 157 10.47 -12.38 -16.57
N VAL A 158 11.36 -12.86 -15.68
CA VAL A 158 11.93 -12.12 -14.55
C VAL A 158 13.39 -11.81 -14.84
N HIS A 159 13.81 -10.57 -14.61
CA HIS A 159 15.16 -10.10 -14.95
C HIS A 159 16.26 -10.67 -14.03
N ARG A 160 16.03 -10.70 -12.73
CA ARG A 160 16.86 -11.28 -11.65
C ARG A 160 18.23 -10.65 -11.40
N ASP A 161 18.71 -9.76 -12.25
CA ASP A 161 20.02 -9.05 -12.13
C ASP A 161 19.88 -7.59 -12.58
N LEU A 162 18.83 -6.90 -12.18
CA LEU A 162 18.64 -5.48 -12.51
C LEU A 162 19.60 -4.64 -11.67
N LYS A 163 20.43 -3.84 -12.39
CA LYS A 163 21.44 -2.94 -11.82
C LYS A 163 21.77 -1.84 -12.83
N PRO A 164 22.42 -0.74 -12.43
CA PRO A 164 22.71 0.37 -13.35
C PRO A 164 23.53 -0.01 -14.57
N GLU A 165 24.38 -1.03 -14.49
CA GLU A 165 25.16 -1.57 -15.62
C GLU A 165 24.27 -2.23 -16.69
N ASN A 166 23.07 -2.72 -16.30
CA ASN A 166 22.12 -3.37 -17.19
C ASN A 166 20.98 -2.43 -17.64
N VAL A 167 21.16 -1.12 -17.44
CA VAL A 167 20.24 -0.08 -17.90
C VAL A 167 21.00 0.87 -18.81
N PHE A 168 20.59 0.98 -20.07
CA PHE A 168 21.22 1.84 -21.07
C PHE A 168 20.32 3.03 -21.38
N ILE A 169 20.91 4.21 -21.50
CA ILE A 169 20.24 5.46 -21.85
C ILE A 169 20.73 5.87 -23.22
N THR A 170 19.86 5.82 -24.21
CA THR A 170 20.18 6.21 -25.59
C THR A 170 20.34 7.73 -25.72
N ALA A 171 21.01 8.17 -26.79
CA ALA A 171 21.26 9.59 -27.06
C ALA A 171 19.96 10.42 -27.16
N ASP A 172 18.82 9.80 -27.56
CA ASP A 172 17.49 10.42 -27.60
C ASP A 172 16.75 10.36 -26.24
N GLY A 173 17.40 9.85 -25.18
CA GLY A 173 16.88 9.82 -23.83
C GLY A 173 15.96 8.65 -23.52
N ARG A 174 15.85 7.64 -24.38
CA ARG A 174 15.12 6.40 -24.11
C ARG A 174 15.94 5.46 -23.23
N VAL A 175 15.26 4.72 -22.39
CA VAL A 175 15.87 3.66 -21.60
C VAL A 175 15.70 2.33 -22.30
N LYS A 176 16.76 1.51 -22.29
CA LYS A 176 16.78 0.13 -22.73
C LYS A 176 17.28 -0.77 -21.60
N ILE A 177 16.50 -1.73 -21.18
CA ILE A 177 16.93 -2.77 -20.24
C ILE A 177 17.70 -3.82 -21.01
N LEU A 178 18.91 -4.12 -20.52
CA LEU A 178 19.84 -5.08 -21.12
C LEU A 178 19.77 -6.42 -20.36
N ASP A 179 20.24 -7.50 -20.97
CA ASP A 179 20.62 -8.77 -20.35
C ASP A 179 19.63 -9.37 -19.33
N PHE A 180 18.37 -9.64 -19.75
CA PHE A 180 17.43 -10.40 -18.94
C PHE A 180 18.00 -11.79 -18.61
N GLY A 181 18.25 -12.04 -17.33
CA GLY A 181 18.45 -13.32 -16.66
C GLY A 181 19.34 -14.43 -17.27
N LEU A 182 19.93 -14.21 -18.44
CA LEU A 182 20.68 -15.21 -19.22
C LEU A 182 21.92 -15.79 -18.50
N ALA A 183 22.30 -15.24 -17.35
CA ALA A 183 23.61 -15.49 -16.74
C ALA A 183 23.60 -16.27 -15.42
N ARG A 184 22.47 -16.53 -14.77
CA ARG A 184 22.44 -17.14 -13.42
C ARG A 184 22.20 -18.66 -13.36
N VAL A 185 22.28 -19.36 -14.47
CA VAL A 185 22.24 -20.82 -14.49
C VAL A 185 23.52 -21.47 -13.91
N SER A 186 24.56 -20.67 -13.59
CA SER A 186 25.89 -21.18 -13.28
C SER A 186 26.27 -21.29 -11.80
N ALA A 187 25.45 -20.88 -10.81
CA ALA A 187 25.94 -20.67 -9.45
C ALA A 187 25.33 -21.49 -8.32
N PHE A 188 24.23 -22.27 -8.50
CA PHE A 188 23.72 -23.11 -7.40
C PHE A 188 23.26 -24.49 -7.91
N PRO A 189 23.78 -25.60 -7.33
CA PRO A 189 23.24 -26.93 -7.57
C PRO A 189 21.84 -27.06 -6.92
N ALA A 190 20.91 -27.67 -7.64
CA ALA A 190 19.60 -28.02 -7.11
C ALA A 190 19.77 -28.96 -5.91
N VAL A 191 19.22 -28.59 -4.75
CA VAL A 191 19.11 -29.46 -3.59
C VAL A 191 18.00 -30.48 -3.87
N GLY A 192 18.43 -31.68 -4.20
CA GLY A 192 17.57 -32.85 -4.33
C GLY A 192 18.43 -34.07 -4.46
N GLU A 193 18.85 -34.60 -3.36
CA GLU A 193 19.06 -36.01 -2.98
C GLU A 193 20.13 -36.12 -1.89
N THR A 194 19.78 -36.82 -0.85
CA THR A 194 20.57 -37.18 0.32
C THR A 194 21.92 -37.80 -0.03
N GLU A 195 23.04 -37.10 0.32
CA GLU A 195 24.28 -37.83 0.66
C GLU A 195 25.15 -36.99 1.63
N THR A 196 25.76 -37.71 2.51
CA THR A 196 26.49 -37.45 3.74
C THR A 196 27.53 -36.31 3.68
N VAL A 197 27.47 -35.45 4.69
CA VAL A 197 28.45 -34.38 5.02
C VAL A 197 29.87 -34.97 5.07
N THR A 198 30.74 -34.49 4.21
CA THR A 198 32.20 -34.53 4.44
C THR A 198 32.72 -33.09 4.26
N THR A 199 33.40 -32.64 5.28
CA THR A 199 34.05 -31.34 5.43
C THR A 199 34.89 -30.96 4.18
N ALA A 200 34.43 -29.93 3.43
CA ALA A 200 35.24 -29.23 2.45
C ALA A 200 35.58 -27.83 2.92
N THR A 201 36.86 -27.59 3.07
CA THR A 201 37.54 -26.32 3.36
C THR A 201 37.07 -25.22 2.39
N PRO A 202 36.87 -23.97 2.85
CA PRO A 202 36.50 -22.87 1.95
C PRO A 202 37.65 -22.57 1.00
N ALA A 203 37.38 -22.69 -0.30
CA ALA A 203 38.29 -22.25 -1.36
C ALA A 203 38.52 -20.74 -1.21
N SER A 204 39.77 -20.37 -1.15
CA SER A 204 40.31 -19.00 -1.10
C SER A 204 39.72 -18.15 -2.23
N THR A 205 38.92 -17.16 -1.91
CA THR A 205 38.50 -16.08 -2.80
C THR A 205 39.68 -15.13 -2.95
N GLU A 206 40.22 -15.03 -4.15
CA GLU A 206 41.20 -13.98 -4.49
C GLU A 206 40.54 -12.58 -4.29
N PRO A 207 41.25 -11.62 -3.72
CA PRO A 207 40.74 -10.26 -3.53
C PRO A 207 40.72 -9.52 -4.87
N GLY A 208 39.54 -9.25 -5.42
CA GLY A 208 39.47 -8.31 -6.53
C GLY A 208 38.25 -8.30 -7.47
N VAL A 209 37.37 -9.30 -7.52
CA VAL A 209 36.43 -9.40 -8.66
C VAL A 209 34.92 -9.47 -8.32
N VAL A 210 34.44 -9.50 -7.07
CA VAL A 210 33.00 -9.71 -6.76
C VAL A 210 32.32 -8.56 -6.01
N MET A 211 32.87 -7.37 -5.92
CA MET A 211 32.33 -6.30 -5.05
C MET A 211 31.15 -5.49 -5.63
N GLY A 212 30.75 -5.69 -6.89
CA GLY A 212 29.76 -4.84 -7.59
C GLY A 212 28.31 -5.25 -7.55
N THR A 213 27.99 -6.54 -7.57
CA THR A 213 26.63 -7.05 -7.91
C THR A 213 25.71 -7.26 -6.71
N VAL A 214 26.24 -7.49 -5.53
CA VAL A 214 25.46 -7.89 -4.34
C VAL A 214 24.46 -6.82 -3.88
N GLY A 215 24.81 -5.55 -4.00
CA GLY A 215 24.03 -4.43 -3.45
C GLY A 215 22.62 -4.21 -4.05
N TYR A 216 22.25 -4.91 -5.12
CA TYR A 216 20.94 -4.83 -5.76
C TYR A 216 20.12 -6.12 -5.62
N MET A 217 20.66 -7.16 -5.00
CA MET A 217 19.95 -8.43 -4.77
C MET A 217 18.79 -8.24 -3.81
N SER A 218 17.69 -8.89 -4.09
CA SER A 218 16.57 -8.92 -3.15
C SER A 218 16.86 -9.84 -1.95
N PRO A 219 16.20 -9.64 -0.80
CA PRO A 219 16.35 -10.48 0.39
C PRO A 219 16.14 -11.98 0.12
N GLU A 220 15.18 -12.35 -0.74
CA GLU A 220 14.94 -13.73 -1.13
C GLU A 220 16.08 -14.30 -1.99
N GLN A 221 16.67 -13.48 -2.85
CA GLN A 221 17.86 -13.91 -3.61
C GLN A 221 19.09 -14.14 -2.70
N VAL A 222 19.30 -13.27 -1.73
CA VAL A 222 20.35 -13.44 -0.72
C VAL A 222 20.15 -14.70 0.10
N ARG A 223 18.91 -15.07 0.40
CA ARG A 223 18.57 -16.32 1.13
C ARG A 223 18.58 -17.58 0.24
N GLY A 224 18.78 -17.44 -1.06
CA GLY A 224 18.69 -18.58 -1.98
C GLY A 224 17.26 -19.10 -2.22
N LEU A 225 16.25 -18.30 -1.89
CA LEU A 225 14.84 -18.62 -2.10
C LEU A 225 14.42 -18.34 -3.56
N PRO A 226 13.33 -18.97 -4.06
CA PRO A 226 12.82 -18.65 -5.38
C PRO A 226 12.53 -17.17 -5.56
N ALA A 227 13.11 -16.56 -6.60
CA ALA A 227 12.94 -15.17 -6.98
C ALA A 227 11.86 -15.06 -8.07
N ASP A 228 10.80 -14.31 -7.80
CA ASP A 228 9.76 -13.95 -8.76
C ASP A 228 9.91 -12.49 -9.24
N HIS A 229 8.92 -11.97 -9.97
CA HIS A 229 8.92 -10.60 -10.50
C HIS A 229 9.06 -9.51 -9.43
N ARG A 230 8.72 -9.79 -8.17
CA ARG A 230 8.87 -8.85 -7.04
C ARG A 230 10.31 -8.69 -6.59
N SER A 231 11.19 -9.62 -6.95
CA SER A 231 12.63 -9.47 -6.78
C SER A 231 13.19 -8.36 -7.68
N ASP A 232 12.69 -8.25 -8.92
CA ASP A 232 13.05 -7.15 -9.81
C ASP A 232 12.57 -5.80 -9.31
N ILE A 233 11.43 -5.76 -8.62
CA ILE A 233 10.89 -4.54 -8.00
C ILE A 233 11.80 -4.06 -6.86
N PHE A 234 12.35 -4.98 -6.05
CA PHE A 234 13.35 -4.62 -5.04
C PHE A 234 14.63 -4.05 -5.67
N SER A 235 15.16 -4.75 -6.67
CA SER A 235 16.34 -4.28 -7.41
C SER A 235 16.11 -2.92 -8.08
N PHE A 236 14.92 -2.71 -8.63
CA PHE A 236 14.48 -1.43 -9.18
C PHE A 236 14.45 -0.32 -8.10
N GLY A 237 13.93 -0.62 -6.91
CA GLY A 237 13.97 0.30 -5.76
C GLY A 237 15.41 0.70 -5.38
N ALA A 238 16.35 -0.26 -5.39
CA ALA A 238 17.76 0.01 -5.10
C ALA A 238 18.42 0.88 -6.17
N VAL A 239 18.08 0.65 -7.46
CA VAL A 239 18.55 1.51 -8.57
C VAL A 239 17.96 2.92 -8.46
N LEU A 240 16.69 3.05 -8.16
CA LEU A 240 16.01 4.34 -8.01
C LEU A 240 16.55 5.13 -6.81
N TYR A 241 16.82 4.47 -5.70
CA TYR A 241 17.49 5.07 -4.55
C TYR A 241 18.84 5.66 -4.93
N GLU A 242 19.69 4.88 -5.63
CA GLU A 242 21.01 5.35 -6.06
C GLU A 242 20.90 6.50 -7.08
N MET A 243 19.92 6.50 -7.97
CA MET A 243 19.67 7.63 -8.87
C MET A 243 19.39 8.92 -8.12
N LEU A 244 18.67 8.85 -6.99
CA LEU A 244 18.25 10.03 -6.22
C LEU A 244 19.33 10.56 -5.28
N CYS A 245 20.11 9.70 -4.63
CA CYS A 245 21.11 10.15 -3.66
C CYS A 245 22.57 9.98 -4.09
N GLY A 246 22.83 9.33 -5.24
CA GLY A 246 24.20 9.07 -5.72
C GLY A 246 24.96 8.00 -4.94
N ALA A 247 24.29 7.31 -3.98
CA ALA A 247 24.89 6.26 -3.17
C ALA A 247 24.00 5.01 -3.19
N ARG A 248 24.60 3.83 -3.02
CA ARG A 248 23.85 2.56 -2.97
C ARG A 248 22.96 2.49 -1.74
N ALA A 249 21.77 1.91 -1.88
CA ALA A 249 20.82 1.69 -0.80
C ALA A 249 21.40 0.80 0.32
N PHE A 250 22.20 -0.20 -0.06
CA PHE A 250 22.85 -1.13 0.86
C PHE A 250 24.34 -1.20 0.55
N LYS A 251 25.17 -0.98 1.56
CA LYS A 251 26.64 -0.99 1.44
C LYS A 251 27.24 -1.53 2.73
N GLY A 252 28.18 -2.47 2.63
CA GLY A 252 29.01 -2.97 3.72
C GLY A 252 30.46 -3.04 3.29
N ASP A 253 31.35 -3.28 4.25
CA ASP A 253 32.80 -3.38 4.02
C ASP A 253 33.19 -4.64 3.25
N SER A 254 32.32 -5.67 3.28
CA SER A 254 32.44 -6.90 2.53
C SER A 254 31.11 -7.26 1.82
N ALA A 255 31.18 -8.25 0.91
CA ALA A 255 29.98 -8.82 0.29
C ALA A 255 29.01 -9.41 1.35
N ALA A 256 29.55 -10.05 2.40
CA ALA A 256 28.79 -10.61 3.50
C ALA A 256 28.07 -9.52 4.33
N ASP A 257 28.75 -8.41 4.59
CA ASP A 257 28.16 -7.27 5.30
C ASP A 257 27.05 -6.61 4.46
N THR A 258 27.27 -6.47 3.14
CA THR A 258 26.24 -5.99 2.23
C THR A 258 25.02 -6.90 2.20
N MET A 259 25.21 -8.24 2.17
CA MET A 259 24.11 -9.21 2.28
C MET A 259 23.38 -9.10 3.62
N SER A 260 24.13 -8.91 4.72
CA SER A 260 23.53 -8.70 6.05
C SER A 260 22.68 -7.42 6.09
N ALA A 261 23.17 -6.31 5.50
CA ALA A 261 22.44 -5.06 5.39
C ALA A 261 21.14 -5.23 4.58
N ILE A 262 21.19 -5.91 3.43
CA ILE A 262 20.00 -6.21 2.63
C ILE A 262 18.95 -7.00 3.44
N LEU A 263 19.37 -7.91 4.30
CA LEU A 263 18.47 -8.76 5.08
C LEU A 263 17.88 -8.08 6.32
N LYS A 264 18.60 -7.12 6.92
CA LYS A 264 18.32 -6.64 8.28
C LYS A 264 18.16 -5.14 8.41
N GLU A 265 18.73 -4.35 7.51
CA GLU A 265 18.82 -2.91 7.64
C GLU A 265 17.92 -2.22 6.61
N ASP A 266 17.31 -1.11 7.00
CA ASP A 266 16.65 -0.21 6.07
C ASP A 266 17.66 0.82 5.55
N PRO A 267 17.57 1.24 4.29
CA PRO A 267 18.43 2.29 3.77
C PRO A 267 18.16 3.62 4.48
N ALA A 268 19.14 4.51 4.51
CA ALA A 268 18.97 5.84 5.08
C ALA A 268 17.83 6.60 4.36
N GLU A 269 17.06 7.38 5.10
CA GLU A 269 15.93 8.14 4.56
C GLU A 269 16.40 9.16 3.52
N LEU A 270 15.82 9.12 2.31
CA LEU A 270 16.18 10.03 1.23
C LEU A 270 16.01 11.51 1.60
N SER A 271 15.00 11.84 2.41
CA SER A 271 14.76 13.19 2.91
C SER A 271 15.84 13.70 3.88
N GLU A 272 16.59 12.81 4.52
CA GLU A 272 17.70 13.16 5.39
C GLU A 272 19.00 13.38 4.59
N ILE A 273 19.14 12.68 3.45
CA ILE A 273 20.30 12.79 2.56
C ILE A 273 20.14 14.02 1.65
N ASP A 274 18.97 14.17 1.02
CA ASP A 274 18.65 15.31 0.16
C ASP A 274 17.20 15.77 0.43
N PRO A 275 17.02 16.87 1.18
CA PRO A 275 15.70 17.44 1.46
C PRO A 275 14.92 17.91 0.21
N SER A 276 15.56 17.99 -0.95
CA SER A 276 14.89 18.35 -2.21
C SER A 276 14.13 17.20 -2.86
N VAL A 277 14.34 15.95 -2.39
CA VAL A 277 13.58 14.78 -2.87
C VAL A 277 12.14 14.86 -2.36
N PRO A 278 11.14 14.87 -3.25
CA PRO A 278 9.75 14.91 -2.84
C PRO A 278 9.37 13.73 -1.94
N GLY A 279 8.65 13.98 -0.84
CA GLY A 279 8.20 12.95 0.08
C GLY A 279 7.48 11.78 -0.60
N PRO A 280 6.53 12.00 -1.54
CA PRO A 280 5.89 10.93 -2.30
C PRO A 280 6.88 10.05 -3.07
N LEU A 281 7.95 10.63 -3.63
CA LEU A 281 8.98 9.89 -4.34
C LEU A 281 9.81 9.01 -3.40
N ALA A 282 10.19 9.52 -2.24
CA ALA A 282 10.89 8.76 -1.21
C ALA A 282 10.07 7.53 -0.74
N LEU A 283 8.74 7.67 -0.68
CA LEU A 283 7.86 6.57 -0.34
C LEU A 283 7.82 5.47 -1.41
N VAL A 284 7.76 5.84 -2.68
CA VAL A 284 7.78 4.84 -3.76
C VAL A 284 9.06 4.01 -3.67
N VAL A 285 10.21 4.66 -3.44
CA VAL A 285 11.50 3.97 -3.27
C VAL A 285 11.44 3.02 -2.08
N ARG A 286 10.96 3.48 -0.93
CA ARG A 286 10.85 2.67 0.28
C ARG A 286 9.93 1.47 0.09
N HIS A 287 8.80 1.66 -0.57
CA HIS A 287 7.86 0.58 -0.85
C HIS A 287 8.43 -0.50 -1.78
N CYS A 288 9.29 -0.11 -2.73
CA CYS A 288 10.04 -1.07 -3.53
C CYS A 288 11.05 -1.88 -2.68
N LEU A 289 11.65 -1.26 -1.64
CA LEU A 289 12.72 -1.83 -0.81
C LEU A 289 12.24 -2.61 0.42
N GLU A 290 10.93 -2.85 0.56
CA GLU A 290 10.38 -3.70 1.62
C GLU A 290 11.00 -5.10 1.60
N LYS A 291 11.30 -5.64 2.78
CA LYS A 291 12.03 -6.91 2.92
C LYS A 291 11.19 -8.11 2.49
N ALA A 292 9.90 -8.10 2.82
CA ALA A 292 9.00 -9.17 2.41
C ALA A 292 8.46 -8.87 0.99
N PRO A 293 8.51 -9.83 0.04
CA PRO A 293 7.97 -9.62 -1.31
C PRO A 293 6.49 -9.23 -1.35
N SER A 294 5.70 -9.70 -0.36
CA SER A 294 4.28 -9.35 -0.22
C SER A 294 4.01 -7.90 0.16
N GLU A 295 5.01 -7.22 0.70
CA GLU A 295 4.92 -5.83 1.16
C GLU A 295 5.37 -4.83 0.08
N ARG A 296 5.90 -5.29 -1.05
CA ARG A 296 6.33 -4.46 -2.19
C ARG A 296 5.17 -4.19 -3.14
N PHE A 297 5.38 -3.33 -4.11
CA PHE A 297 4.51 -3.31 -5.29
C PHE A 297 4.38 -4.72 -5.86
N GLN A 298 3.18 -5.11 -6.25
CA GLN A 298 2.95 -6.46 -6.79
C GLN A 298 3.07 -6.50 -8.31
N SER A 299 3.19 -5.34 -8.96
CA SER A 299 3.57 -5.26 -10.37
C SER A 299 4.50 -4.08 -10.62
N ALA A 300 5.40 -4.21 -11.60
CA ALA A 300 6.26 -3.11 -12.02
C ALA A 300 5.45 -1.99 -12.70
N ARG A 301 4.25 -2.27 -13.21
CA ARG A 301 3.32 -1.28 -13.75
C ARG A 301 2.81 -0.34 -12.66
N ASP A 302 2.48 -0.86 -11.48
CA ASP A 302 2.04 -0.05 -10.34
C ASP A 302 3.17 0.86 -9.83
N ALA A 303 4.42 0.34 -9.80
CA ALA A 303 5.58 1.14 -9.47
C ALA A 303 5.84 2.28 -10.48
N ALA A 304 5.70 2.01 -11.80
CA ALA A 304 5.79 3.02 -12.86
C ALA A 304 4.76 4.13 -12.66
N PHE A 305 3.57 3.74 -12.32
CA PHE A 305 2.44 4.64 -12.10
C PHE A 305 2.66 5.53 -10.86
N ALA A 306 3.02 4.93 -9.72
CA ALA A 306 3.33 5.64 -8.49
C ALA A 306 4.45 6.67 -8.69
N LEU A 307 5.49 6.32 -9.47
CA LEU A 307 6.55 7.25 -9.85
C LEU A 307 6.05 8.42 -10.68
N SER A 308 5.21 8.16 -11.69
CA SER A 308 4.68 9.23 -12.55
C SER A 308 3.88 10.26 -11.75
N SER A 309 3.20 9.81 -10.71
CA SER A 309 2.37 10.65 -9.84
C SER A 309 3.17 11.43 -8.80
N SER A 310 4.37 10.95 -8.43
CA SER A 310 5.18 11.52 -7.35
C SER A 310 5.75 12.92 -7.62
N LEU A 311 5.79 13.38 -8.88
CA LEU A 311 6.28 14.71 -9.28
C LEU A 311 5.18 15.76 -9.45
N THR A 312 3.92 15.37 -9.57
CA THR A 312 2.83 16.31 -9.83
C THR A 312 2.44 17.11 -8.60
N SER A 313 2.81 16.65 -7.39
CA SER A 313 2.52 17.31 -6.12
C SER A 313 3.44 18.49 -5.76
N THR A 314 4.51 18.75 -6.52
CA THR A 314 5.49 19.83 -6.21
C THR A 314 5.43 21.05 -7.13
N GLY A 315 4.49 21.10 -8.09
CA GLY A 315 4.45 22.12 -9.15
C GLY A 315 3.74 23.43 -8.85
N ALA A 316 3.13 23.63 -7.69
CA ALA A 316 2.20 24.76 -7.47
C ALA A 316 2.80 26.01 -6.77
N HIS A 317 4.08 26.04 -6.36
CA HIS A 317 4.59 27.17 -5.55
C HIS A 317 5.73 28.00 -6.16
N ALA A 318 6.14 27.84 -7.39
CA ALA A 318 7.27 28.58 -7.94
C ALA A 318 7.13 29.11 -9.38
N VAL A 319 5.92 29.48 -9.86
CA VAL A 319 5.82 30.27 -11.09
C VAL A 319 4.72 31.32 -10.98
N ARG A 320 5.01 32.36 -10.23
CA ARG A 320 4.37 33.66 -10.44
C ARG A 320 5.49 34.66 -10.53
N LEU A 321 5.87 35.00 -11.74
CA LEU A 321 6.32 36.31 -12.22
C LEU A 321 7.16 36.12 -13.50
N THR A 322 6.73 36.84 -14.52
CA THR A 322 7.34 37.03 -15.83
C THR A 322 6.90 36.08 -16.94
N LEU A 323 5.85 36.53 -17.66
CA LEU A 323 5.74 36.45 -19.12
C LEU A 323 4.45 37.16 -19.58
N MET A 324 4.48 38.50 -19.53
CA MET A 324 3.64 39.32 -20.39
C MET A 324 4.56 40.01 -21.38
N SER A 325 4.65 39.50 -22.62
CA SER A 325 4.90 40.24 -23.85
C SER A 325 5.48 39.33 -24.93
N SER A 326 4.64 38.74 -25.76
CA SER A 326 4.99 38.42 -27.17
C SER A 326 4.01 37.45 -27.91
N VAL A 327 2.72 37.41 -27.57
CA VAL A 327 1.76 36.52 -28.28
C VAL A 327 0.76 37.32 -29.11
N ARG A 328 1.18 38.30 -29.87
CA ARG A 328 0.24 39.07 -30.74
C ARG A 328 0.53 39.01 -32.22
N ARG A 329 1.32 38.06 -32.72
CA ARG A 329 1.69 37.99 -34.17
C ARG A 329 1.36 36.72 -34.93
N TRP A 330 0.73 35.68 -34.29
CA TRP A 330 0.52 34.36 -34.96
C TRP A 330 -0.91 33.90 -35.06
N ILE A 331 -1.88 34.75 -34.75
CA ILE A 331 -3.33 34.37 -34.75
C ILE A 331 -3.91 34.02 -36.14
N PRO A 332 -3.47 34.55 -37.31
CA PRO A 332 -4.11 34.15 -38.55
C PRO A 332 -3.67 32.81 -39.13
N ALA A 333 -2.50 32.30 -38.81
CA ALA A 333 -2.03 31.00 -39.33
C ALA A 333 -2.63 29.77 -38.68
N ALA A 334 -3.02 29.88 -37.39
CA ALA A 334 -3.62 28.77 -36.64
C ALA A 334 -5.07 28.47 -37.03
N ALA A 335 -5.82 29.47 -37.51
CA ALA A 335 -7.21 29.30 -37.94
C ALA A 335 -7.34 28.50 -39.23
N VAL A 336 -6.40 28.67 -40.17
CA VAL A 336 -6.42 27.92 -41.45
C VAL A 336 -6.02 26.46 -41.24
N ALA A 337 -5.10 26.16 -40.33
CA ALA A 337 -4.71 24.80 -40.02
C ALA A 337 -5.82 24.01 -39.30
N LEU A 338 -6.63 24.65 -38.46
CA LEU A 338 -7.76 24.02 -37.78
C LEU A 338 -8.91 23.65 -38.72
N VAL A 339 -9.18 24.47 -39.74
CA VAL A 339 -10.22 24.18 -40.75
C VAL A 339 -9.79 23.03 -41.66
N ALA A 340 -8.52 22.98 -42.07
CA ALA A 340 -7.99 21.86 -42.86
C ALA A 340 -8.00 20.52 -42.09
N ALA A 341 -7.71 20.53 -40.77
CA ALA A 341 -7.76 19.36 -39.93
C ALA A 341 -9.21 18.86 -39.69
N ALA A 342 -10.18 19.77 -39.57
CA ALA A 342 -11.59 19.41 -39.42
C ALA A 342 -12.17 18.77 -40.68
N VAL A 343 -11.79 19.24 -41.89
CA VAL A 343 -12.23 18.65 -43.17
C VAL A 343 -11.59 17.27 -43.40
N ALA A 344 -10.31 17.07 -43.03
CA ALA A 344 -9.66 15.77 -43.13
C ALA A 344 -10.25 14.74 -42.12
N PHE A 345 -10.67 15.19 -40.96
CA PHE A 345 -11.31 14.37 -39.95
C PHE A 345 -12.70 13.90 -40.35
N GLU A 346 -13.49 14.76 -40.97
CA GLU A 346 -14.86 14.43 -41.47
C GLU A 346 -14.82 13.50 -42.69
N ALA A 347 -13.79 13.60 -43.52
CA ALA A 347 -13.59 12.69 -44.66
C ALA A 347 -13.14 11.30 -44.23
N GLY A 348 -12.36 11.18 -43.13
CA GLY A 348 -11.93 9.90 -42.55
C GLY A 348 -13.05 9.10 -41.87
N ARG A 349 -14.11 9.77 -41.39
CA ARG A 349 -15.25 9.12 -40.71
C ARG A 349 -16.22 8.38 -41.65
N ARG A 350 -16.11 8.54 -42.96
CA ARG A 350 -17.08 7.95 -43.92
C ARG A 350 -16.61 6.67 -44.62
N SER A 351 -15.44 6.15 -44.30
CA SER A 351 -14.88 5.01 -45.05
C SER A 351 -14.48 3.77 -44.27
N THR A 352 -15.01 3.53 -43.06
CA THR A 352 -14.80 2.23 -42.38
C THR A 352 -16.08 1.72 -41.75
N GLY A 353 -16.89 1.06 -42.52
CA GLY A 353 -17.86 0.08 -42.07
C GLY A 353 -17.20 -1.31 -42.13
N GLY A 354 -16.71 -1.83 -41.03
CA GLY A 354 -16.29 -3.20 -40.87
C GLY A 354 -16.88 -3.79 -39.57
N PRO A 355 -17.02 -5.12 -39.42
CA PRO A 355 -17.93 -5.73 -38.49
C PRO A 355 -17.50 -5.56 -37.01
N GLN A 356 -18.52 -5.40 -36.17
CA GLN A 356 -18.38 -5.33 -34.70
C GLN A 356 -17.70 -6.56 -34.15
N GLY A 357 -16.47 -6.41 -33.72
CA GLY A 357 -15.76 -7.37 -32.90
C GLY A 357 -16.00 -7.11 -31.40
N GLU A 358 -16.06 -8.17 -30.65
CA GLU A 358 -16.27 -8.30 -29.21
C GLU A 358 -15.58 -7.21 -28.39
N GLY A 359 -16.30 -6.73 -27.36
CA GLY A 359 -15.96 -5.56 -26.57
C GLY A 359 -14.53 -5.53 -26.02
N ALA A 360 -13.75 -4.62 -26.54
CA ALA A 360 -12.46 -4.25 -25.95
C ALA A 360 -12.71 -3.63 -24.58
N ALA A 361 -12.11 -4.21 -23.55
CA ALA A 361 -12.14 -3.72 -22.19
C ALA A 361 -11.57 -2.29 -22.12
N ALA A 362 -12.29 -1.37 -21.48
CA ALA A 362 -11.85 0.00 -21.27
C ALA A 362 -10.47 0.02 -20.61
N GLN A 363 -9.47 0.61 -21.29
CA GLN A 363 -8.13 0.78 -20.74
C GLN A 363 -8.05 2.09 -19.96
N PRO A 364 -7.33 2.13 -18.81
CA PRO A 364 -7.14 3.37 -18.08
C PRO A 364 -6.41 4.40 -18.94
N GLY A 365 -6.98 5.60 -19.02
CA GLY A 365 -6.42 6.77 -19.70
C GLY A 365 -5.57 7.61 -18.75
N SER A 366 -5.73 8.94 -18.85
CA SER A 366 -5.04 9.90 -17.97
C SER A 366 -5.63 9.91 -16.56
N LEU A 367 -4.77 10.13 -15.56
CA LEU A 367 -5.14 10.39 -14.18
C LEU A 367 -4.97 11.86 -13.85
N LEU A 368 -5.96 12.42 -13.17
CA LEU A 368 -5.98 13.81 -12.73
C LEU A 368 -6.29 13.84 -11.22
N GLN A 369 -5.43 14.46 -10.44
CA GLN A 369 -5.73 14.80 -9.05
C GLN A 369 -6.72 15.95 -9.02
N LEU A 370 -7.81 15.79 -8.29
CA LEU A 370 -8.90 16.76 -8.20
C LEU A 370 -8.81 17.65 -6.97
N THR A 371 -8.26 17.12 -5.86
CA THR A 371 -8.06 17.85 -4.61
C THR A 371 -6.58 17.76 -4.21
N ASP A 372 -6.08 18.81 -3.53
CA ASP A 372 -4.70 18.94 -3.07
C ASP A 372 -4.61 19.73 -1.75
N GLN A 373 -5.70 19.78 -0.99
CA GLN A 373 -5.75 20.52 0.27
C GLN A 373 -5.17 19.67 1.40
N ALA A 374 -4.60 20.34 2.41
CA ALA A 374 -4.16 19.65 3.61
C ALA A 374 -5.38 19.09 4.36
N GLY A 375 -5.43 17.78 4.55
CA GLY A 375 -6.52 17.09 5.22
C GLY A 375 -6.82 15.74 4.63
N VAL A 376 -7.97 15.20 4.97
CA VAL A 376 -8.44 13.91 4.46
C VAL A 376 -9.68 14.15 3.62
N GLU A 377 -9.53 14.00 2.30
CA GLU A 377 -10.63 14.01 1.36
C GLU A 377 -11.01 12.58 1.00
N THR A 378 -12.27 12.23 1.24
CA THR A 378 -12.80 10.87 1.05
C THR A 378 -14.22 10.88 0.48
N GLU A 379 -14.80 9.70 0.30
CA GLU A 379 -16.23 9.49 0.04
C GLU A 379 -16.75 10.34 -1.12
N CYS A 380 -16.06 10.28 -2.26
CA CYS A 380 -16.43 11.09 -3.42
C CYS A 380 -17.62 10.53 -4.18
N SER A 381 -18.43 11.43 -4.73
CA SER A 381 -19.48 11.14 -5.71
C SER A 381 -19.38 12.09 -6.88
N LEU A 382 -19.22 11.53 -8.08
CA LEU A 382 -19.13 12.29 -9.34
C LEU A 382 -20.54 12.62 -9.83
N ALA A 383 -20.77 13.87 -10.22
CA ALA A 383 -22.02 14.24 -10.87
C ALA A 383 -22.22 13.43 -12.17
N PRO A 384 -23.46 13.09 -12.56
CA PRO A 384 -23.72 12.27 -13.74
C PRO A 384 -23.13 12.82 -15.05
N ASP A 385 -23.01 14.14 -15.17
CA ASP A 385 -22.40 14.81 -16.34
C ASP A 385 -20.86 14.82 -16.31
N GLY A 386 -20.26 14.35 -15.20
CA GLY A 386 -18.81 14.27 -14.99
C GLY A 386 -18.10 15.61 -14.86
N LYS A 387 -18.82 16.75 -14.65
CA LYS A 387 -18.20 18.10 -14.60
C LYS A 387 -17.96 18.61 -13.19
N SER A 388 -18.62 18.04 -12.20
CA SER A 388 -18.47 18.36 -10.79
C SER A 388 -18.48 17.09 -9.96
N PHE A 389 -18.05 17.20 -8.72
CA PHE A 389 -18.06 16.10 -7.74
C PHE A 389 -18.27 16.65 -6.34
N VAL A 390 -18.86 15.84 -5.47
CA VAL A 390 -18.91 16.09 -4.03
C VAL A 390 -18.00 15.10 -3.33
N TYR A 391 -17.48 15.53 -2.19
CA TYR A 391 -16.58 14.73 -1.36
C TYR A 391 -16.67 15.16 0.10
N VAL A 392 -16.18 14.32 1.00
CA VAL A 392 -16.10 14.62 2.43
C VAL A 392 -14.71 15.14 2.75
N SER A 393 -14.62 16.25 3.51
CA SER A 393 -13.36 16.76 4.05
C SER A 393 -13.53 17.22 5.49
N ASN A 394 -12.44 17.10 6.27
CA ASN A 394 -12.38 17.59 7.65
C ASN A 394 -11.71 18.98 7.78
N ALA A 395 -11.54 19.70 6.69
CA ALA A 395 -10.87 21.01 6.66
C ALA A 395 -11.55 22.09 7.54
N SER A 396 -12.85 21.96 7.81
CA SER A 396 -13.65 22.85 8.68
C SER A 396 -13.57 22.49 10.17
N GLY A 397 -12.96 21.34 10.53
CA GLY A 397 -12.85 20.86 11.91
C GLY A 397 -13.77 19.67 12.25
N ASN A 398 -14.85 19.45 11.49
CA ASN A 398 -15.70 18.27 11.46
C ASN A 398 -15.77 17.75 10.02
N LEU A 399 -16.39 16.60 9.82
CA LEU A 399 -16.61 16.06 8.47
C LEU A 399 -17.76 16.82 7.81
N ASP A 400 -17.46 17.50 6.69
CA ASP A 400 -18.43 18.23 5.88
C ASP A 400 -18.40 17.82 4.44
N ILE A 401 -19.51 18.05 3.72
CA ILE A 401 -19.63 17.76 2.30
C ILE A 401 -19.25 19.00 1.49
N TYR A 402 -18.28 18.84 0.60
CA TYR A 402 -17.80 19.87 -0.31
C TYR A 402 -18.19 19.57 -1.75
N LEU A 403 -18.55 20.61 -2.49
CA LEU A 403 -18.79 20.57 -3.94
C LEU A 403 -17.64 21.25 -4.67
N GLN A 404 -17.10 20.60 -5.70
CA GLN A 404 -16.04 21.17 -6.54
C GLN A 404 -16.27 20.82 -8.01
N ARG A 405 -15.84 21.72 -8.92
CA ARG A 405 -15.80 21.43 -10.36
C ARG A 405 -14.55 20.64 -10.72
N VAL A 406 -14.68 19.69 -11.62
CA VAL A 406 -13.53 18.98 -12.20
C VAL A 406 -12.61 19.98 -12.88
N GLY A 407 -11.34 20.05 -12.44
CA GLY A 407 -10.35 21.02 -12.89
C GLY A 407 -10.49 22.43 -12.26
N GLY A 408 -11.38 22.61 -11.28
CA GLY A 408 -11.51 23.86 -10.48
C GLY A 408 -10.78 23.75 -9.14
N GLY A 409 -10.31 24.88 -8.60
CA GLY A 409 -9.57 24.95 -7.36
C GLY A 409 -10.32 25.56 -6.16
N ASN A 410 -11.64 25.79 -6.26
CA ASN A 410 -12.41 26.47 -5.21
C ASN A 410 -13.58 25.58 -4.76
N PRO A 411 -13.41 24.75 -3.72
CA PRO A 411 -14.48 23.95 -3.15
C PRO A 411 -15.46 24.82 -2.37
N VAL A 412 -16.74 24.42 -2.38
CA VAL A 412 -17.82 25.04 -1.62
C VAL A 412 -18.30 24.04 -0.57
N ASN A 413 -18.23 24.40 0.70
CA ASN A 413 -18.79 23.60 1.79
C ASN A 413 -20.32 23.70 1.75
N LEU A 414 -21.01 22.59 1.49
CA LEU A 414 -22.46 22.52 1.38
C LEU A 414 -23.17 22.32 2.74
N THR A 415 -22.44 21.92 3.78
CA THR A 415 -22.98 21.56 5.10
C THR A 415 -22.39 22.38 6.24
N GLN A 416 -21.75 23.51 5.95
CA GLN A 416 -21.08 24.42 6.91
C GLN A 416 -21.96 24.92 8.06
N ASP A 417 -23.27 24.80 7.93
CA ASP A 417 -24.24 25.21 8.94
C ASP A 417 -24.42 24.16 10.07
N CYS A 418 -23.78 23.02 9.97
CA CYS A 418 -23.84 21.92 10.93
C CYS A 418 -22.48 21.72 11.61
N ALA A 419 -22.45 21.73 12.94
CA ALA A 419 -21.24 21.44 13.73
C ALA A 419 -21.01 19.93 13.94
N LEU A 420 -21.92 19.08 13.42
CA LEU A 420 -21.83 17.61 13.51
C LEU A 420 -21.42 17.04 12.16
N ASP A 421 -20.89 15.84 12.17
CA ASP A 421 -20.36 15.16 10.98
C ASP A 421 -21.46 14.90 9.93
N ASP A 422 -21.15 15.22 8.68
CA ASP A 422 -21.91 14.94 7.46
C ASP A 422 -21.03 14.15 6.49
N TYR A 423 -21.49 12.98 5.99
CA TYR A 423 -20.69 12.08 5.18
C TYR A 423 -21.51 11.16 4.27
N GLY A 424 -20.85 10.34 3.42
CA GLY A 424 -21.48 9.43 2.48
C GLY A 424 -22.29 10.14 1.40
N PRO A 425 -21.83 11.21 0.74
CA PRO A 425 -22.61 11.89 -0.28
C PRO A 425 -22.76 11.06 -1.55
N ALA A 426 -23.99 11.04 -2.11
CA ALA A 426 -24.30 10.38 -3.37
C ALA A 426 -25.19 11.28 -4.26
N PHE A 427 -24.71 11.61 -5.45
CA PHE A 427 -25.54 12.28 -6.46
C PHE A 427 -26.68 11.38 -6.95
N SER A 428 -27.85 11.97 -7.13
CA SER A 428 -28.95 11.32 -7.82
C SER A 428 -28.62 11.08 -9.30
N PRO A 429 -29.22 10.08 -9.96
CA PRO A 429 -28.97 9.77 -11.37
C PRO A 429 -29.27 10.90 -12.36
N ASP A 430 -30.13 11.86 -12.00
CA ASP A 430 -30.43 13.07 -12.75
C ASP A 430 -29.45 14.24 -12.45
N GLY A 431 -28.71 14.14 -11.31
CA GLY A 431 -27.76 15.17 -10.88
C GLY A 431 -28.39 16.34 -10.11
N GLU A 432 -29.69 16.30 -9.83
CA GLU A 432 -30.42 17.42 -9.21
C GLU A 432 -30.38 17.37 -7.68
N SER A 433 -30.06 16.21 -7.07
CA SER A 433 -30.08 16.02 -5.63
C SER A 433 -28.85 15.26 -5.13
N ILE A 434 -28.52 15.46 -3.84
CA ILE A 434 -27.48 14.74 -3.12
C ILE A 434 -28.13 14.09 -1.89
N ALA A 435 -28.00 12.77 -1.77
CA ALA A 435 -28.33 12.04 -0.54
C ALA A 435 -27.06 11.88 0.28
N PHE A 436 -27.17 11.99 1.61
CA PHE A 436 -26.02 11.89 2.50
C PHE A 436 -26.44 11.47 3.91
N ARG A 437 -25.50 11.01 4.70
CA ARG A 437 -25.65 10.81 6.13
C ARG A 437 -25.31 12.08 6.87
N SER A 438 -26.16 12.47 7.85
CA SER A 438 -25.89 13.54 8.80
C SER A 438 -26.16 13.10 10.23
N GLU A 439 -25.37 13.58 11.18
CA GLU A 439 -25.58 13.32 12.61
C GLU A 439 -26.50 14.39 13.26
N ARG A 440 -26.96 15.41 12.50
CA ARG A 440 -27.95 16.40 12.95
C ARG A 440 -29.28 15.71 13.28
N ASP A 441 -30.04 16.29 14.21
CA ASP A 441 -31.39 15.81 14.62
C ASP A 441 -31.42 14.34 15.02
N GLY A 442 -30.38 13.84 15.69
CA GLY A 442 -30.28 12.43 16.14
C GLY A 442 -29.81 11.46 15.07
N GLY A 443 -29.28 11.95 13.96
CA GLY A 443 -28.70 11.17 12.88
C GLY A 443 -29.71 10.61 11.88
N GLY A 444 -29.24 10.31 10.66
CA GLY A 444 -30.09 9.72 9.61
C GLY A 444 -29.67 10.11 8.20
N ILE A 445 -30.46 9.66 7.23
CA ILE A 445 -30.28 10.02 5.83
C ILE A 445 -31.01 11.33 5.54
N PHE A 446 -30.28 12.23 4.90
CA PHE A 446 -30.76 13.52 4.43
C PHE A 446 -30.66 13.60 2.91
N ILE A 447 -31.46 14.50 2.33
CA ILE A 447 -31.41 14.86 0.90
C ILE A 447 -31.36 16.37 0.81
N MET A 448 -30.50 16.91 -0.04
CA MET A 448 -30.43 18.32 -0.41
C MET A 448 -30.35 18.45 -1.93
N GLY A 449 -30.59 19.65 -2.45
CA GLY A 449 -30.33 19.95 -3.86
C GLY A 449 -28.83 19.90 -4.18
N SER A 450 -28.50 19.83 -5.47
CA SER A 450 -27.11 19.63 -5.94
C SER A 450 -26.13 20.76 -5.57
N THR A 451 -26.63 21.91 -5.12
CA THR A 451 -25.85 23.06 -4.64
C THR A 451 -26.01 23.33 -3.14
N GLY A 452 -26.60 22.37 -2.40
CA GLY A 452 -26.74 22.42 -0.93
C GLY A 452 -28.06 22.98 -0.42
N GLU A 453 -28.97 23.36 -1.30
CA GLU A 453 -30.27 23.96 -0.93
C GLU A 453 -31.29 22.91 -0.45
N ALA A 454 -32.26 23.36 0.34
CA ALA A 454 -33.44 22.61 0.78
C ALA A 454 -33.16 21.28 1.47
N GLY A 455 -32.11 21.22 2.32
CA GLY A 455 -31.77 20.03 3.09
C GLY A 455 -32.92 19.54 3.96
N ARG A 456 -33.33 18.26 3.79
CA ARG A 456 -34.40 17.62 4.57
C ARG A 456 -34.04 16.22 5.02
N LYS A 457 -34.46 15.84 6.21
CA LYS A 457 -34.33 14.47 6.71
C LYS A 457 -35.30 13.54 5.99
N LEU A 458 -34.79 12.42 5.48
CA LEU A 458 -35.58 11.39 4.83
C LEU A 458 -35.88 10.22 5.78
N ALA A 459 -34.85 9.81 6.54
CA ALA A 459 -34.94 8.70 7.47
C ALA A 459 -34.09 8.95 8.71
N ASP A 460 -34.49 8.34 9.85
CA ASP A 460 -33.80 8.44 11.15
C ASP A 460 -32.72 7.36 11.34
N PHE A 461 -32.36 6.65 10.29
CA PHE A 461 -31.34 5.58 10.26
C PHE A 461 -30.69 5.50 8.89
N GLY A 462 -29.64 4.69 8.78
CA GLY A 462 -28.98 4.34 7.52
C GLY A 462 -27.67 5.06 7.30
N TYR A 463 -26.83 4.42 6.51
CA TYR A 463 -25.49 4.85 6.09
C TYR A 463 -25.31 4.50 4.62
N ASP A 464 -24.32 5.13 3.95
CA ASP A 464 -23.92 4.87 2.57
C ASP A 464 -25.09 4.84 1.58
N PRO A 465 -25.84 5.94 1.40
CA PRO A 465 -27.01 5.96 0.53
C PRO A 465 -26.61 5.71 -0.94
N SER A 466 -27.34 4.84 -1.62
CA SER A 466 -27.19 4.55 -3.04
C SER A 466 -28.54 4.69 -3.74
N TRP A 467 -28.57 5.48 -4.80
CA TRP A 467 -29.78 5.77 -5.56
C TRP A 467 -30.18 4.61 -6.49
N SER A 468 -31.48 4.32 -6.56
CA SER A 468 -32.01 3.50 -7.65
C SER A 468 -31.89 4.24 -9.00
N PRO A 469 -31.72 3.52 -10.13
CA PRO A 469 -31.51 4.16 -11.43
C PRO A 469 -32.65 5.09 -11.88
N ASP A 470 -33.86 4.89 -11.36
CA ASP A 470 -35.04 5.73 -11.62
C ASP A 470 -35.20 6.89 -10.64
N ALA A 471 -34.25 7.09 -9.74
CA ALA A 471 -34.24 8.11 -8.69
C ALA A 471 -35.44 8.08 -7.73
N ARG A 472 -36.13 6.94 -7.59
CA ARG A 472 -37.32 6.82 -6.72
C ARG A 472 -37.04 6.20 -5.35
N GLN A 473 -35.95 5.48 -5.23
CA GLN A 473 -35.58 4.78 -4.01
C GLN A 473 -34.12 5.00 -3.65
N LEU A 474 -33.82 4.90 -2.35
CA LEU A 474 -32.46 4.77 -1.83
C LEU A 474 -32.27 3.39 -1.22
N ALA A 475 -31.15 2.75 -1.49
CA ALA A 475 -30.65 1.65 -0.69
C ALA A 475 -29.69 2.22 0.36
N VAL A 476 -29.81 1.74 1.62
CA VAL A 476 -28.96 2.15 2.73
C VAL A 476 -28.53 0.94 3.52
N SER A 477 -27.37 1.02 4.16
CA SER A 477 -26.91 0.03 5.15
C SER A 477 -27.27 0.48 6.56
N THR A 478 -27.45 -0.45 7.50
CA THR A 478 -27.59 -0.12 8.92
C THR A 478 -26.28 -0.18 9.69
N GLY A 479 -25.24 -0.76 9.10
CA GLY A 479 -23.90 -0.82 9.69
C GLY A 479 -23.13 0.46 9.44
N VAL A 480 -22.37 0.92 10.45
CA VAL A 480 -21.45 2.05 10.33
C VAL A 480 -20.19 1.58 9.64
N PHE A 481 -19.80 2.24 8.57
CA PHE A 481 -18.49 2.07 7.97
C PHE A 481 -17.45 2.86 8.79
N VAL A 482 -16.46 2.18 9.35
CA VAL A 482 -15.32 2.81 10.03
C VAL A 482 -14.06 2.68 9.18
N SER A 483 -13.76 1.49 8.75
CA SER A 483 -12.72 1.17 7.78
C SER A 483 -12.98 -0.25 7.24
N PRO A 484 -12.40 -0.64 6.08
CA PRO A 484 -12.53 -2.01 5.59
C PRO A 484 -11.95 -3.05 6.55
N THR A 485 -11.03 -2.66 7.43
CA THR A 485 -10.40 -3.53 8.42
C THR A 485 -11.16 -3.56 9.74
N ASP A 486 -11.94 -2.53 10.06
CA ASP A 486 -12.64 -2.39 11.34
C ASP A 486 -14.14 -2.45 11.16
N ARG A 487 -14.78 -3.08 12.12
CA ARG A 487 -16.22 -3.27 12.11
C ARG A 487 -16.75 -3.34 13.53
N ALA A 488 -17.84 -2.61 13.78
CA ALA A 488 -18.51 -2.58 15.07
C ALA A 488 -19.73 -3.51 15.13
N GLU A 489 -20.54 -3.59 14.07
CA GLU A 489 -21.85 -4.28 14.09
C GLU A 489 -22.21 -4.91 12.74
N ALA A 490 -23.15 -5.88 12.76
CA ALA A 490 -23.70 -6.48 11.55
C ALA A 490 -24.66 -5.51 10.84
N GLY A 491 -24.40 -5.24 9.56
CA GLY A 491 -25.23 -4.40 8.72
C GLY A 491 -26.32 -5.17 7.98
N ALA A 492 -27.47 -4.52 7.76
CA ALA A 492 -28.55 -4.99 6.90
C ALA A 492 -28.85 -3.93 5.82
N LEU A 493 -29.35 -4.36 4.66
CA LEU A 493 -29.74 -3.44 3.59
C LEU A 493 -31.23 -3.15 3.63
N TRP A 494 -31.54 -1.87 3.51
CA TRP A 494 -32.90 -1.37 3.43
C TRP A 494 -33.11 -0.50 2.20
N GLY A 495 -34.32 -0.60 1.60
CA GLY A 495 -34.80 0.33 0.58
C GLY A 495 -35.72 1.36 1.21
N ILE A 496 -35.56 2.62 0.83
CA ILE A 496 -36.40 3.76 1.26
C ILE A 496 -37.03 4.37 0.03
N ASP A 497 -38.39 4.40 -0.02
CA ASP A 497 -39.12 5.08 -1.09
C ASP A 497 -39.16 6.59 -0.82
N LEU A 498 -38.74 7.40 -1.78
CA LEU A 498 -38.55 8.83 -1.61
C LEU A 498 -39.86 9.63 -1.53
N ALA A 499 -40.93 9.14 -2.17
CA ALA A 499 -42.20 9.82 -2.21
C ALA A 499 -43.02 9.54 -0.94
N THR A 500 -42.96 8.30 -0.42
CA THR A 500 -43.77 7.85 0.69
C THR A 500 -43.03 7.71 2.02
N GLY A 501 -41.68 7.67 1.97
CA GLY A 501 -40.84 7.33 3.13
C GLY A 501 -40.95 5.86 3.56
N ALA A 502 -41.63 5.01 2.76
CA ALA A 502 -41.81 3.61 3.08
C ALA A 502 -40.50 2.84 3.07
N ARG A 503 -40.31 1.99 4.06
CA ARG A 503 -39.06 1.22 4.30
C ARG A 503 -39.29 -0.24 3.94
N ARG A 504 -38.35 -0.82 3.20
CA ARG A 504 -38.40 -2.23 2.80
C ARG A 504 -37.08 -2.90 3.09
N MET A 505 -37.09 -4.04 3.76
CA MET A 505 -35.91 -4.87 3.95
C MET A 505 -35.48 -5.45 2.59
N ILE A 506 -34.20 -5.25 2.22
CA ILE A 506 -33.61 -5.83 1.02
C ILE A 506 -32.82 -7.09 1.38
N TYR A 507 -31.96 -7.02 2.43
CA TYR A 507 -31.11 -8.14 2.84
C TYR A 507 -30.72 -8.08 4.32
N ARG A 508 -30.74 -9.26 4.99
CA ARG A 508 -30.28 -9.45 6.38
C ARG A 508 -29.59 -10.79 6.63
N GLY A 509 -29.20 -11.51 5.57
CA GLY A 509 -28.62 -12.86 5.66
C GLY A 509 -27.16 -12.91 6.13
N GLY A 510 -26.66 -11.85 6.75
CA GLY A 510 -25.29 -11.71 7.23
C GLY A 510 -24.99 -10.25 7.48
N ASP A 511 -23.80 -9.82 7.09
CA ASP A 511 -23.39 -8.44 7.09
C ASP A 511 -23.49 -7.84 5.70
N ALA A 512 -23.93 -6.59 5.60
CA ALA A 512 -24.08 -5.92 4.30
C ALA A 512 -23.85 -4.41 4.42
N MET A 513 -22.87 -3.91 3.69
CA MET A 513 -22.37 -2.54 3.76
C MET A 513 -22.20 -1.94 2.35
N GLN A 514 -22.24 -0.61 2.27
CA GLN A 514 -22.00 0.17 1.05
C GLN A 514 -22.75 -0.38 -0.17
N PRO A 515 -24.09 -0.32 -0.18
CA PRO A 515 -24.88 -0.81 -1.29
C PRO A 515 -24.61 -0.03 -2.58
N SER A 516 -24.64 -0.71 -3.72
CA SER A 516 -24.57 -0.11 -5.04
C SER A 516 -25.61 -0.73 -5.96
N TRP A 517 -26.53 0.08 -6.50
CA TRP A 517 -27.55 -0.35 -7.43
C TRP A 517 -26.98 -0.68 -8.82
N SER A 518 -27.40 -1.80 -9.38
CA SER A 518 -27.11 -2.07 -10.79
C SER A 518 -27.85 -1.06 -11.70
N PRO A 519 -27.28 -0.66 -12.85
CA PRO A 519 -27.88 0.32 -13.74
C PRO A 519 -29.27 -0.09 -14.27
N HIS A 520 -29.56 -1.39 -14.24
CA HIS A 520 -30.85 -1.95 -14.65
C HIS A 520 -31.87 -2.06 -13.51
N GLY A 521 -31.52 -1.64 -12.29
CA GLY A 521 -32.39 -1.63 -11.12
C GLY A 521 -32.74 -3.00 -10.54
N LYS A 522 -32.15 -4.10 -11.05
CA LYS A 522 -32.54 -5.47 -10.63
C LYS A 522 -31.73 -6.02 -9.47
N ARG A 523 -30.50 -5.59 -9.30
CA ARG A 523 -29.60 -6.09 -8.24
C ARG A 523 -28.92 -4.95 -7.50
N ILE A 524 -28.52 -5.28 -6.27
CA ILE A 524 -27.68 -4.41 -5.44
C ILE A 524 -26.43 -5.19 -5.10
N ALA A 525 -25.26 -4.60 -5.37
CA ALA A 525 -23.97 -5.08 -4.89
C ALA A 525 -23.70 -4.50 -3.51
N PHE A 526 -23.00 -5.26 -2.67
CA PHE A 526 -22.59 -4.86 -1.33
C PHE A 526 -21.37 -5.68 -0.92
N TRP A 527 -20.66 -5.23 0.10
CA TRP A 527 -19.64 -6.07 0.72
C TRP A 527 -20.06 -6.48 2.12
N GLY A 528 -19.56 -7.63 2.56
CA GLY A 528 -19.92 -8.18 3.86
C GLY A 528 -19.11 -9.40 4.25
N LEU A 529 -19.31 -9.86 5.48
CA LEU A 529 -18.65 -11.04 6.01
C LEU A 529 -19.36 -12.32 5.57
N LYS A 530 -18.57 -13.34 5.26
CA LYS A 530 -19.05 -14.69 4.96
C LYS A 530 -19.16 -15.49 6.25
N GLY A 531 -20.39 -15.60 6.80
CA GLY A 531 -20.63 -16.37 8.02
C GLY A 531 -19.79 -15.87 9.20
N GLU A 532 -19.12 -16.77 9.91
CA GLU A 532 -18.23 -16.46 11.04
C GLU A 532 -16.75 -16.32 10.63
N SER A 533 -16.42 -16.44 9.34
CA SER A 533 -15.03 -16.51 8.85
C SER A 533 -14.21 -15.21 8.99
N GLY A 534 -14.85 -14.08 9.26
CA GLY A 534 -14.18 -12.79 9.30
C GLY A 534 -13.70 -12.28 7.92
N GLN A 535 -13.84 -13.09 6.86
CA GLN A 535 -13.49 -12.72 5.49
C GLN A 535 -14.53 -11.76 4.91
N ARG A 536 -14.08 -10.75 4.21
CA ARG A 536 -14.89 -9.72 3.57
C ARG A 536 -14.82 -9.84 2.07
N ASP A 537 -16.00 -10.14 1.50
CA ASP A 537 -16.19 -10.37 0.08
C ASP A 537 -17.27 -9.45 -0.50
N ILE A 538 -17.29 -9.37 -1.82
CA ILE A 538 -18.34 -8.70 -2.57
C ILE A 538 -19.46 -9.69 -2.89
N TRP A 539 -20.68 -9.22 -2.70
CA TRP A 539 -21.93 -9.97 -2.92
C TRP A 539 -22.90 -9.17 -3.76
N THR A 540 -23.86 -9.84 -4.37
CA THR A 540 -25.03 -9.19 -4.98
C THR A 540 -26.32 -9.86 -4.54
N VAL A 541 -27.39 -9.08 -4.39
CA VAL A 541 -28.73 -9.54 -4.00
C VAL A 541 -29.79 -8.93 -4.91
N ALA A 542 -30.94 -9.60 -5.06
CA ALA A 542 -32.08 -9.06 -5.79
C ALA A 542 -32.60 -7.78 -5.11
N ALA A 543 -32.76 -6.72 -5.88
CA ALA A 543 -33.17 -5.40 -5.38
C ALA A 543 -34.59 -5.35 -4.85
N ASP A 544 -35.47 -6.30 -5.24
CA ASP A 544 -36.85 -6.42 -4.81
C ASP A 544 -37.04 -7.00 -3.39
N GLY A 545 -35.96 -7.45 -2.74
CA GLY A 545 -35.98 -8.07 -1.42
C GLY A 545 -36.51 -9.52 -1.41
N SER A 546 -36.64 -10.16 -2.55
CA SER A 546 -37.05 -11.57 -2.65
C SER A 546 -36.06 -12.53 -2.00
N GLN A 547 -34.80 -12.09 -1.84
CA GLN A 547 -33.67 -12.83 -1.25
C GLN A 547 -33.24 -12.27 0.13
N LYS A 548 -34.13 -11.60 0.86
CA LYS A 548 -33.83 -10.86 2.10
C LYS A 548 -33.22 -11.69 3.23
N ASP A 549 -33.57 -12.98 3.31
CA ASP A 549 -33.15 -13.89 4.38
C ASP A 549 -32.03 -14.86 3.92
N GLY A 550 -31.36 -14.60 2.79
CA GLY A 550 -30.33 -15.41 2.20
C GLY A 550 -30.39 -15.41 0.67
N GLY A 551 -29.54 -16.18 0.02
CA GLY A 551 -29.51 -16.26 -1.45
C GLY A 551 -28.74 -15.14 -2.14
N ALA A 552 -27.91 -14.37 -1.41
CA ALA A 552 -26.93 -13.48 -2.01
C ALA A 552 -25.92 -14.28 -2.85
N VAL A 553 -25.55 -13.73 -4.00
CA VAL A 553 -24.61 -14.33 -4.94
C VAL A 553 -23.23 -13.74 -4.70
N ALA A 554 -22.24 -14.61 -4.42
CA ALA A 554 -20.86 -14.18 -4.24
C ALA A 554 -20.27 -13.67 -5.57
N VAL A 555 -19.56 -12.57 -5.50
CA VAL A 555 -18.78 -12.00 -6.60
C VAL A 555 -17.29 -12.30 -6.41
N THR A 556 -16.82 -12.23 -5.16
CA THR A 556 -15.48 -12.64 -4.77
C THR A 556 -15.56 -13.72 -3.68
N ASP A 557 -14.58 -14.60 -3.61
CA ASP A 557 -14.47 -15.69 -2.63
C ASP A 557 -13.00 -16.11 -2.51
N ASP A 558 -12.11 -15.18 -2.15
CA ASP A 558 -10.68 -15.40 -2.00
C ASP A 558 -10.15 -14.72 -0.72
N PRO A 559 -8.90 -14.97 -0.28
CA PRO A 559 -8.37 -14.43 0.96
C PRO A 559 -8.18 -12.91 0.99
N ALA A 560 -8.39 -12.21 -0.14
CA ALA A 560 -8.27 -10.77 -0.18
C ALA A 560 -9.40 -10.08 0.60
N LEU A 561 -9.13 -8.87 1.04
CA LEU A 561 -10.13 -7.99 1.61
C LEU A 561 -10.73 -7.18 0.47
N ASP A 562 -12.02 -7.37 0.20
CA ASP A 562 -12.77 -6.71 -0.86
C ASP A 562 -13.87 -5.81 -0.29
N TRP A 563 -13.97 -4.58 -0.79
CA TRP A 563 -14.94 -3.61 -0.31
C TRP A 563 -15.31 -2.56 -1.37
N ASN A 564 -16.30 -1.70 -1.10
CA ASN A 564 -16.76 -0.61 -1.94
C ASN A 564 -17.10 -1.03 -3.38
N PRO A 565 -18.06 -1.96 -3.59
CA PRO A 565 -18.46 -2.37 -4.91
C PRO A 565 -19.28 -1.28 -5.62
N VAL A 566 -18.94 -0.98 -6.88
CA VAL A 566 -19.68 -0.02 -7.72
C VAL A 566 -19.86 -0.59 -9.13
N TRP A 567 -21.10 -0.60 -9.61
CA TRP A 567 -21.41 -1.04 -10.97
C TRP A 567 -20.91 -0.05 -12.01
N SER A 568 -20.34 -0.58 -13.09
CA SER A 568 -20.13 0.24 -14.30
C SER A 568 -21.48 0.71 -14.86
N PRO A 569 -21.58 1.91 -15.44
CA PRO A 569 -22.83 2.44 -15.96
C PRO A 569 -23.49 1.58 -17.05
N ASP A 570 -22.73 0.76 -17.77
CA ASP A 570 -23.22 -0.20 -18.76
C ASP A 570 -23.70 -1.53 -18.16
N GLY A 571 -23.49 -1.74 -16.85
CA GLY A 571 -23.88 -2.94 -16.11
C GLY A 571 -23.09 -4.20 -16.45
N ARG A 572 -21.99 -4.11 -17.19
CA ARG A 572 -21.17 -5.26 -17.60
C ARG A 572 -20.04 -5.61 -16.64
N SER A 573 -19.67 -4.67 -15.79
CA SER A 573 -18.59 -4.86 -14.81
C SER A 573 -18.98 -4.34 -13.44
N LEU A 574 -18.39 -4.95 -12.41
CA LEU A 574 -18.39 -4.44 -11.05
C LEU A 574 -16.96 -4.03 -10.72
N TYR A 575 -16.79 -2.78 -10.27
CA TYR A 575 -15.53 -2.24 -9.76
C TYR A 575 -15.55 -2.31 -8.24
N PHE A 576 -14.42 -2.55 -7.63
CA PHE A 576 -14.28 -2.64 -6.18
C PHE A 576 -12.84 -2.43 -5.75
N SER A 577 -12.64 -2.10 -4.48
CA SER A 577 -11.34 -2.02 -3.86
C SER A 577 -10.93 -3.37 -3.31
N SER A 578 -9.68 -3.79 -3.53
CA SER A 578 -9.19 -5.10 -3.12
C SER A 578 -7.73 -5.08 -2.70
N SER A 579 -7.41 -5.88 -1.70
CA SER A 579 -6.04 -6.10 -1.24
C SER A 579 -5.30 -7.21 -2.00
N ARG A 580 -5.90 -7.86 -2.99
CA ARG A 580 -5.33 -9.02 -3.72
C ARG A 580 -4.03 -8.75 -4.47
N GLY A 581 -3.75 -7.49 -4.77
CA GLY A 581 -2.50 -7.06 -5.41
C GLY A 581 -1.40 -6.66 -4.44
N GLY A 582 -1.59 -6.84 -3.13
CA GLY A 582 -0.61 -6.47 -2.11
C GLY A 582 -0.82 -5.08 -1.51
N THR A 583 -1.57 -4.24 -2.18
CA THR A 583 -2.02 -2.92 -1.73
C THR A 583 -3.51 -2.80 -2.01
N MET A 584 -4.19 -1.88 -1.33
CA MET A 584 -5.63 -1.68 -1.50
C MET A 584 -5.90 -0.88 -2.78
N ASN A 585 -5.92 -1.57 -3.92
CA ASN A 585 -6.11 -0.99 -5.25
C ASN A 585 -7.51 -1.24 -5.81
N LEU A 586 -7.84 -0.55 -6.91
CA LEU A 586 -9.08 -0.78 -7.64
C LEU A 586 -8.97 -2.00 -8.55
N TRP A 587 -10.01 -2.80 -8.53
CA TRP A 587 -10.19 -3.99 -9.37
C TRP A 587 -11.53 -3.95 -10.07
N ARG A 588 -11.67 -4.70 -11.13
CA ARG A 588 -12.95 -4.89 -11.83
C ARG A 588 -13.14 -6.35 -12.17
N VAL A 589 -14.38 -6.78 -12.22
CA VAL A 589 -14.78 -8.12 -12.67
C VAL A 589 -15.94 -8.03 -13.64
N ALA A 590 -15.92 -8.82 -14.71
CA ALA A 590 -17.04 -8.93 -15.63
C ALA A 590 -18.18 -9.70 -14.96
N ILE A 591 -19.41 -9.18 -15.03
CA ILE A 591 -20.57 -9.71 -14.30
C ILE A 591 -21.86 -9.54 -15.10
N ASP A 592 -22.76 -10.49 -15.00
CA ASP A 592 -24.13 -10.37 -15.51
C ASP A 592 -25.02 -9.63 -14.49
N ALA A 593 -25.42 -8.41 -14.81
CA ALA A 593 -26.20 -7.55 -13.90
C ALA A 593 -27.60 -8.08 -13.59
N THR A 594 -28.11 -9.08 -14.30
CA THR A 594 -29.43 -9.67 -14.05
C THR A 594 -29.34 -10.81 -13.04
N SER A 595 -28.40 -11.74 -13.23
CA SER A 595 -28.23 -12.91 -12.36
C SER A 595 -27.23 -12.67 -11.22
N GLY A 596 -26.32 -11.70 -11.34
CA GLY A 596 -25.21 -11.50 -10.41
C GLY A 596 -24.05 -12.48 -10.61
N ARG A 597 -24.08 -13.27 -11.69
CA ARG A 597 -23.04 -14.27 -11.98
C ARG A 597 -21.79 -13.60 -12.56
N VAL A 598 -20.67 -13.94 -11.98
CA VAL A 598 -19.35 -13.52 -12.49
C VAL A 598 -19.06 -14.21 -13.82
N LEU A 599 -18.50 -13.45 -14.79
CA LEU A 599 -18.22 -13.91 -16.15
C LEU A 599 -16.73 -14.06 -16.45
N GLY A 600 -15.85 -13.70 -15.52
CA GLY A 600 -14.39 -13.78 -15.69
C GLY A 600 -13.64 -13.52 -14.39
N GLU A 601 -12.33 -13.60 -14.45
CA GLU A 601 -11.47 -13.31 -13.29
C GLU A 601 -11.36 -11.81 -13.02
N PRO A 602 -11.19 -11.39 -11.75
CA PRO A 602 -10.92 -10.00 -11.41
C PRO A 602 -9.66 -9.47 -12.08
N GLN A 603 -9.76 -8.28 -12.66
CA GLN A 603 -8.66 -7.58 -13.34
C GLN A 603 -8.26 -6.32 -12.59
N PRO A 604 -6.95 -6.02 -12.42
CA PRO A 604 -6.52 -4.82 -11.75
C PRO A 604 -6.84 -3.56 -12.56
N VAL A 605 -7.17 -2.49 -11.83
CA VAL A 605 -7.26 -1.12 -12.34
C VAL A 605 -6.16 -0.34 -11.62
N THR A 606 -5.21 0.25 -12.36
CA THR A 606 -4.05 0.94 -11.78
C THR A 606 -4.46 2.19 -11.00
N THR A 607 -3.94 2.37 -9.80
CA THR A 607 -4.20 3.52 -8.92
C THR A 607 -2.92 4.11 -8.33
N PRO A 608 -2.89 5.42 -7.96
CA PRO A 608 -1.66 6.07 -7.51
C PRO A 608 -1.29 5.80 -6.05
N SER A 609 -2.15 5.19 -5.26
CA SER A 609 -2.06 5.14 -3.81
C SER A 609 -1.99 3.72 -3.27
N ALA A 610 -1.41 3.59 -2.09
CA ALA A 610 -1.41 2.34 -1.34
C ALA A 610 -2.81 1.93 -0.82
N TRP A 611 -3.77 2.87 -0.82
CA TRP A 611 -5.12 2.65 -0.34
C TRP A 611 -6.12 3.45 -1.17
N SER A 612 -6.88 2.80 -2.03
CA SER A 612 -7.87 3.43 -2.93
C SER A 612 -9.27 2.87 -2.71
N GLY A 613 -10.26 3.74 -2.77
CA GLY A 613 -11.67 3.38 -2.58
C GLY A 613 -12.64 4.52 -2.89
N TRP A 614 -13.89 4.38 -2.44
CA TRP A 614 -14.99 5.35 -2.68
C TRP A 614 -15.13 5.71 -4.15
N ILE A 615 -15.37 4.66 -4.94
CA ILE A 615 -15.45 4.71 -6.40
C ILE A 615 -16.76 5.38 -6.83
N SER A 616 -16.69 6.26 -7.83
CA SER A 616 -17.87 6.87 -8.45
C SER A 616 -17.67 7.07 -9.95
N PHE A 617 -18.72 6.86 -10.75
CA PHE A 617 -18.69 7.00 -12.21
C PHE A 617 -19.49 8.19 -12.72
N SER A 618 -19.04 8.80 -13.82
CA SER A 618 -19.92 9.59 -14.67
C SER A 618 -20.93 8.69 -15.39
N ARG A 619 -22.10 9.23 -15.74
CA ARG A 619 -23.18 8.47 -16.37
C ARG A 619 -22.78 7.82 -17.72
N ASP A 620 -21.88 8.44 -18.45
CA ASP A 620 -21.35 7.91 -19.73
C ASP A 620 -20.27 6.83 -19.56
N GLY A 621 -19.86 6.55 -18.32
CA GLY A 621 -18.83 5.56 -17.99
C GLY A 621 -17.40 5.94 -18.42
N ARG A 622 -17.17 7.17 -18.89
CA ARG A 622 -15.85 7.62 -19.36
C ARG A 622 -14.96 8.15 -18.24
N ARG A 623 -15.54 8.49 -17.10
CA ARG A 623 -14.83 9.06 -15.95
C ARG A 623 -15.14 8.25 -14.71
N LEU A 624 -14.10 7.94 -13.98
CA LEU A 624 -14.13 7.26 -12.69
C LEU A 624 -13.40 8.15 -11.69
N ALA A 625 -14.11 8.61 -10.65
CA ALA A 625 -13.49 9.27 -9.50
C ALA A 625 -13.32 8.27 -8.37
N PHE A 626 -12.26 8.46 -7.57
CA PHE A 626 -11.99 7.65 -6.38
C PHE A 626 -11.15 8.44 -5.38
N ALA A 627 -11.25 8.09 -4.10
CA ALA A 627 -10.34 8.61 -3.09
C ALA A 627 -9.08 7.75 -3.02
N ALA A 628 -7.93 8.39 -2.94
CA ALA A 628 -6.64 7.75 -2.72
C ALA A 628 -6.08 8.22 -1.39
N LEU A 629 -5.90 7.29 -0.45
CA LEU A 629 -5.43 7.58 0.89
C LEU A 629 -3.97 7.17 1.05
N ASP A 630 -3.21 8.05 1.67
CA ASP A 630 -1.93 7.72 2.28
C ASP A 630 -2.13 7.65 3.80
N TRP A 631 -2.36 6.45 4.28
CA TRP A 631 -2.60 6.21 5.69
C TRP A 631 -1.33 5.70 6.36
N ARG A 632 -0.73 6.54 7.19
CA ARG A 632 0.44 6.19 7.99
C ARG A 632 0.13 6.38 9.46
N ALA A 633 0.61 5.46 10.29
CA ALA A 633 0.65 5.68 11.71
C ALA A 633 2.01 5.22 12.24
N ASN A 634 2.78 6.17 12.73
CA ASN A 634 4.08 5.95 13.34
C ASN A 634 3.93 5.72 14.84
N LEU A 635 4.87 4.98 15.43
CA LEU A 635 4.95 4.83 16.87
C LEU A 635 6.03 5.76 17.42
N LEU A 636 5.64 6.68 18.31
CA LEU A 636 6.49 7.69 18.91
C LEU A 636 6.58 7.51 20.42
N LYS A 637 7.58 8.16 21.00
CA LYS A 637 7.70 8.36 22.47
C LYS A 637 8.03 9.81 22.78
N VAL A 638 7.61 10.26 23.95
CA VAL A 638 7.95 11.57 24.49
C VAL A 638 8.27 11.46 25.99
N GLY A 639 9.22 12.25 26.44
CA GLY A 639 9.56 12.30 27.88
C GLY A 639 8.39 12.79 28.70
N PHE A 640 8.18 12.21 29.88
CA PHE A 640 7.11 12.57 30.81
C PHE A 640 7.65 12.72 32.23
N ASP A 641 7.33 13.83 32.87
CA ASP A 641 7.58 14.07 34.29
C ASP A 641 6.24 13.93 35.02
N ALA A 642 6.00 12.74 35.59
CA ALA A 642 4.76 12.42 36.28
C ALA A 642 4.54 13.24 37.57
N VAL A 643 5.61 13.79 38.19
CA VAL A 643 5.53 14.63 39.40
C VAL A 643 5.15 16.07 39.04
N ALA A 644 5.80 16.63 38.01
CA ALA A 644 5.51 17.97 37.53
C ALA A 644 4.32 18.03 36.56
N GLU A 645 3.75 16.89 36.17
CA GLU A 645 2.64 16.71 35.24
C GLU A 645 2.86 17.45 33.92
N ARG A 646 3.99 17.18 33.29
CA ARG A 646 4.38 17.86 32.04
C ARG A 646 5.17 16.95 31.10
N ILE A 647 5.10 17.29 29.83
CA ILE A 647 5.95 16.70 28.79
C ILE A 647 7.37 17.25 28.90
N VAL A 648 8.36 16.40 28.65
CA VAL A 648 9.78 16.74 28.64
C VAL A 648 10.37 16.44 27.26
N GLY A 649 10.84 17.47 26.59
CA GLY A 649 11.39 17.38 25.23
C GLY A 649 10.32 17.37 24.15
N VAL A 650 10.67 16.85 22.98
CA VAL A 650 9.80 16.69 21.82
C VAL A 650 9.55 15.23 21.52
N PRO A 651 8.44 14.86 20.89
CA PRO A 651 8.21 13.49 20.42
C PRO A 651 9.32 13.00 19.49
N VAL A 652 9.80 11.78 19.72
CA VAL A 652 10.79 11.10 18.87
C VAL A 652 10.22 9.79 18.37
N PRO A 653 10.43 9.42 17.10
CA PRO A 653 9.93 8.18 16.56
C PRO A 653 10.66 6.99 17.18
N ILE A 654 9.91 5.96 17.57
CA ILE A 654 10.40 4.62 17.90
C ILE A 654 10.47 3.81 16.60
N LEU A 655 9.37 3.85 15.84
CA LEU A 655 9.23 3.15 14.56
C LEU A 655 8.52 4.05 13.56
N ARG A 656 9.08 4.11 12.36
CA ARG A 656 8.42 4.65 11.17
C ARG A 656 8.01 3.48 10.29
N SER A 657 6.79 3.47 9.79
CA SER A 657 6.26 2.38 9.00
C SER A 657 5.47 2.91 7.80
N THR A 658 5.59 2.24 6.67
CA THR A 658 4.74 2.47 5.48
C THR A 658 3.32 1.93 5.68
N GLN A 659 3.13 1.06 6.67
CA GLN A 659 1.83 0.52 7.06
C GLN A 659 1.44 1.07 8.43
N PRO A 660 0.15 1.35 8.67
CA PRO A 660 -0.30 1.86 9.95
C PRO A 660 0.05 0.94 11.11
N ILE A 661 0.60 1.50 12.18
CA ILE A 661 0.80 0.83 13.46
C ILE A 661 -0.37 1.19 14.37
N ARG A 662 -0.99 0.18 14.99
CA ARG A 662 -2.06 0.37 15.99
C ARG A 662 -1.90 -0.61 17.14
N ASP A 663 -2.70 -0.44 18.19
CA ASP A 663 -2.79 -1.33 19.34
C ASP A 663 -1.43 -1.69 19.93
N HIS A 664 -0.70 -0.71 20.44
CA HIS A 664 0.59 -0.99 21.06
C HIS A 664 0.51 -1.06 22.59
N GLU A 665 1.40 -1.84 23.18
CA GLU A 665 1.58 -1.92 24.62
C GLU A 665 3.05 -2.10 24.98
N VAL A 666 3.48 -1.41 26.04
CA VAL A 666 4.84 -1.50 26.59
C VAL A 666 4.95 -2.74 27.48
N SER A 667 6.04 -3.49 27.37
CA SER A 667 6.30 -4.65 28.23
C SER A 667 6.42 -4.25 29.70
N PRO A 668 6.13 -5.17 30.66
CA PRO A 668 6.19 -4.86 32.10
C PRO A 668 7.57 -4.44 32.60
N ASP A 669 8.65 -4.82 31.91
CA ASP A 669 10.01 -4.38 32.20
C ASP A 669 10.36 -3.02 31.59
N GLY A 670 9.50 -2.47 30.72
CA GLY A 670 9.69 -1.21 30.03
C GLY A 670 10.67 -1.26 28.85
N GLY A 671 11.22 -2.44 28.52
CA GLY A 671 12.27 -2.59 27.52
C GLY A 671 11.80 -2.87 26.11
N SER A 672 10.56 -3.34 25.96
CA SER A 672 10.00 -3.77 24.67
C SER A 672 8.60 -3.23 24.44
N LEU A 673 8.16 -3.28 23.20
CA LEU A 673 6.83 -2.92 22.73
C LEU A 673 6.27 -4.07 21.93
N VAL A 674 4.99 -4.38 22.11
CA VAL A 674 4.21 -5.20 21.18
C VAL A 674 3.17 -4.32 20.51
N PHE A 675 2.91 -4.55 19.22
CA PHE A 675 1.96 -3.75 18.46
C PHE A 675 1.38 -4.54 17.27
N THR A 676 0.25 -4.09 16.78
CA THR A 676 -0.36 -4.57 15.53
C THR A 676 0.07 -3.69 14.37
N ARG A 677 0.53 -4.29 13.28
CA ARG A 677 0.73 -3.62 11.99
C ARG A 677 -0.45 -3.94 11.08
N VAL A 678 -1.10 -2.89 10.58
CA VAL A 678 -2.29 -3.00 9.72
C VAL A 678 -1.85 -2.99 8.26
N GLY A 679 -2.25 -4.01 7.51
CA GLY A 679 -1.96 -4.16 6.09
C GLY A 679 -2.88 -5.22 5.49
N ILE A 680 -2.42 -5.89 4.43
CA ILE A 680 -3.11 -7.07 3.87
C ILE A 680 -3.24 -8.15 4.93
N ARG A 681 -2.22 -8.29 5.76
CA ARG A 681 -2.19 -9.09 6.98
C ARG A 681 -2.13 -8.16 8.18
N GLU A 682 -2.75 -8.55 9.24
CA GLU A 682 -2.64 -7.85 10.52
C GLU A 682 -1.81 -8.71 11.46
N ASP A 683 -0.52 -8.40 11.49
CA ASP A 683 0.45 -9.17 12.26
C ASP A 683 0.79 -8.51 13.59
N LEU A 684 1.12 -9.32 14.58
CA LEU A 684 1.75 -8.86 15.80
C LEU A 684 3.27 -8.78 15.61
N LEU A 685 3.84 -7.66 16.02
CA LEU A 685 5.26 -7.42 16.01
C LEU A 685 5.74 -7.02 17.41
N VAL A 686 7.00 -7.32 17.70
CA VAL A 686 7.71 -6.86 18.90
C VAL A 686 8.95 -6.08 18.46
N ALA A 687 9.22 -4.97 19.15
CA ALA A 687 10.45 -4.20 19.02
C ALA A 687 10.93 -3.74 20.40
N ARG A 688 12.17 -3.31 20.52
CA ARG A 688 12.65 -2.59 21.71
C ARG A 688 12.11 -1.15 21.70
N VAL A 689 12.03 -0.51 22.87
CA VAL A 689 11.59 0.89 23.01
C VAL A 689 12.55 1.89 22.34
N ASP A 690 13.75 1.45 21.97
CA ASP A 690 14.70 2.21 21.14
C ASP A 690 14.49 2.03 19.62
N GLY A 691 13.51 1.23 19.20
CA GLY A 691 13.21 0.92 17.80
C GLY A 691 13.98 -0.26 17.24
N THR A 692 14.94 -0.82 17.97
CA THR A 692 15.74 -1.96 17.52
C THR A 692 15.06 -3.31 17.76
N GLY A 693 15.58 -4.37 17.16
CA GLY A 693 15.14 -5.74 17.42
C GLY A 693 13.71 -6.02 16.92
N LEU A 694 13.25 -5.29 15.90
CA LEU A 694 11.95 -5.52 15.28
C LEU A 694 11.83 -6.95 14.76
N ARG A 695 10.78 -7.65 15.18
CA ARG A 695 10.49 -9.00 14.72
C ARG A 695 9.00 -9.29 14.72
N ARG A 696 8.57 -10.13 13.81
CA ARG A 696 7.21 -10.62 13.71
C ARG A 696 6.97 -11.75 14.70
N LEU A 697 5.85 -11.73 15.40
CA LEU A 697 5.41 -12.79 16.32
C LEU A 697 4.46 -13.78 15.67
N THR A 698 3.64 -13.32 14.71
CA THR A 698 2.67 -14.14 13.99
C THR A 698 2.99 -14.11 12.51
N ASP A 699 2.87 -15.24 11.82
CA ASP A 699 3.16 -15.37 10.38
C ASP A 699 2.18 -16.35 9.72
N ASP A 700 0.90 -16.00 9.77
CA ASP A 700 -0.18 -16.75 9.12
C ASP A 700 -1.21 -15.77 8.53
N PRO A 701 -2.15 -16.23 7.69
CA PRO A 701 -3.09 -15.34 6.99
C PRO A 701 -4.17 -14.73 7.88
N SER A 702 -4.25 -15.12 9.15
CA SER A 702 -5.26 -14.61 10.09
C SER A 702 -4.94 -13.21 10.57
N ARG A 703 -5.94 -12.54 11.14
CA ARG A 703 -5.78 -11.21 11.73
C ARG A 703 -5.49 -11.31 13.20
N HIS A 704 -4.51 -10.56 13.67
CA HIS A 704 -4.05 -10.56 15.05
C HIS A 704 -4.06 -9.15 15.60
N ARG A 705 -4.85 -8.89 16.65
CA ARG A 705 -5.15 -7.53 17.12
C ARG A 705 -5.12 -7.42 18.64
N GLY A 706 -5.01 -6.17 19.12
CA GLY A 706 -5.16 -5.81 20.52
C GLY A 706 -4.22 -6.57 21.44
N PRO A 707 -2.90 -6.59 21.19
CA PRO A 707 -1.96 -7.31 22.04
C PRO A 707 -1.93 -6.75 23.46
N ALA A 708 -1.72 -7.62 24.45
CA ALA A 708 -1.58 -7.27 25.86
C ALA A 708 -0.55 -8.16 26.54
N TRP A 709 0.46 -7.56 27.17
CA TRP A 709 1.47 -8.28 27.93
C TRP A 709 0.91 -8.85 29.23
N SER A 710 1.27 -10.10 29.53
CA SER A 710 1.05 -10.62 30.88
C SER A 710 1.93 -9.87 31.88
N PRO A 711 1.52 -9.72 33.16
CA PRO A 711 2.27 -8.96 34.18
C PRO A 711 3.68 -9.48 34.42
N ASP A 712 3.92 -10.76 34.18
CA ASP A 712 5.24 -11.42 34.30
C ASP A 712 6.09 -11.30 33.05
N GLY A 713 5.53 -10.70 31.96
CA GLY A 713 6.21 -10.55 30.67
C GLY A 713 6.43 -11.83 29.87
N GLN A 714 5.85 -12.97 30.32
CA GLN A 714 6.10 -14.29 29.71
C GLN A 714 5.14 -14.60 28.56
N ARG A 715 4.01 -13.88 28.46
CA ARG A 715 2.98 -14.09 27.44
C ARG A 715 2.44 -12.77 26.92
N ILE A 716 1.89 -12.83 25.70
CA ILE A 716 1.15 -11.76 25.06
C ILE A 716 -0.20 -12.34 24.70
N ALA A 717 -1.28 -11.78 25.26
CA ALA A 717 -2.65 -12.09 24.86
C ALA A 717 -3.06 -11.21 23.68
N PHE A 718 -3.88 -11.72 22.80
CA PHE A 718 -4.40 -11.00 21.64
C PHE A 718 -5.69 -11.67 21.14
N TYR A 719 -6.48 -10.99 20.32
CA TYR A 719 -7.60 -11.62 19.65
C TYR A 719 -7.30 -11.89 18.18
N SER A 720 -7.78 -13.04 17.69
CA SER A 720 -7.50 -13.50 16.34
C SER A 720 -8.67 -14.30 15.77
N ASP A 721 -8.91 -14.15 14.47
CA ASP A 721 -9.89 -14.93 13.71
C ASP A 721 -9.33 -16.28 13.20
N ARG A 722 -8.18 -16.69 13.68
CA ARG A 722 -7.59 -18.02 13.47
C ARG A 722 -8.53 -19.10 13.95
N GLY A 723 -9.15 -19.84 13.08
CA GLY A 723 -10.16 -20.85 13.43
C GLY A 723 -11.59 -20.44 13.04
N GLY A 724 -11.72 -19.35 12.29
CA GLY A 724 -12.98 -18.93 11.64
C GLY A 724 -13.76 -17.84 12.38
N SER A 725 -13.57 -17.67 13.69
CA SER A 725 -14.16 -16.57 14.49
C SER A 725 -13.12 -15.96 15.41
N TYR A 726 -13.30 -14.68 15.76
CA TYR A 726 -12.41 -14.03 16.71
C TYR A 726 -12.46 -14.69 18.08
N GLN A 727 -11.29 -15.11 18.57
CA GLN A 727 -11.10 -15.68 19.92
C GLN A 727 -9.83 -15.08 20.54
N ILE A 728 -9.69 -15.20 21.88
CA ILE A 728 -8.49 -14.80 22.58
C ILE A 728 -7.44 -15.91 22.46
N TRP A 729 -6.24 -15.52 22.12
CA TRP A 729 -5.06 -16.36 22.01
C TRP A 729 -3.93 -15.79 22.86
N THR A 730 -2.95 -16.60 23.20
CA THR A 730 -1.70 -16.16 23.80
C THR A 730 -0.51 -16.72 23.03
N VAL A 731 0.60 -15.97 23.06
CA VAL A 731 1.87 -16.37 22.47
C VAL A 731 3.00 -15.89 23.39
N ARG A 732 4.16 -16.59 23.39
CA ARG A 732 5.34 -16.09 24.09
C ARG A 732 5.98 -14.94 23.30
N PRO A 733 6.75 -14.05 23.98
CA PRO A 733 7.45 -12.98 23.29
C PRO A 733 8.43 -13.45 22.19
N ASP A 734 8.90 -14.68 22.22
CA ASP A 734 9.75 -15.27 21.18
C ASP A 734 8.97 -15.83 19.97
N GLY A 735 7.64 -15.75 19.99
CA GLY A 735 6.74 -16.29 18.96
C GLY A 735 6.34 -17.76 19.19
N SER A 736 6.90 -18.43 20.21
CA SER A 736 6.56 -19.81 20.55
C SER A 736 5.33 -19.92 21.46
N GLY A 737 4.81 -21.13 21.65
CA GLY A 737 3.77 -21.39 22.64
C GLY A 737 2.43 -20.76 22.33
N LEU A 738 2.06 -20.64 21.06
CA LEU A 738 0.75 -20.15 20.64
C LEU A 738 -0.36 -21.07 21.18
N GLN A 739 -1.32 -20.47 21.89
CA GLN A 739 -2.38 -21.19 22.58
C GLN A 739 -3.71 -20.44 22.50
N GLN A 740 -4.78 -21.12 22.16
CA GLN A 740 -6.14 -20.59 22.23
C GLN A 740 -6.64 -20.57 23.68
N ILE A 741 -7.18 -19.43 24.13
CA ILE A 741 -7.67 -19.23 25.50
C ILE A 741 -9.20 -19.32 25.56
N THR A 742 -9.90 -18.85 24.50
CA THR A 742 -11.36 -18.86 24.49
C THR A 742 -11.92 -19.61 23.29
N ALA A 743 -13.11 -20.22 23.47
CA ALA A 743 -13.91 -20.82 22.40
C ALA A 743 -15.38 -20.55 22.73
N ILE A 744 -15.79 -19.27 22.67
CA ILE A 744 -17.11 -18.76 23.00
C ILE A 744 -17.88 -18.34 21.76
N SER A 745 -19.20 -18.26 21.87
CA SER A 745 -20.01 -17.51 20.89
C SER A 745 -19.87 -16.01 21.13
N GLY A 746 -19.84 -15.21 20.04
CA GLY A 746 -19.52 -13.79 20.06
C GLY A 746 -18.05 -13.50 19.75
N THR A 747 -17.70 -12.23 19.67
CA THR A 747 -16.37 -11.76 19.28
C THR A 747 -15.69 -11.07 20.46
N PRO A 748 -14.82 -11.79 21.21
CA PRO A 748 -14.03 -11.16 22.28
C PRO A 748 -12.92 -10.29 21.67
N ASN A 749 -12.81 -9.05 22.17
CA ASN A 749 -11.87 -8.05 21.69
C ASN A 749 -11.09 -7.41 22.84
N PHE A 750 -9.86 -6.96 22.59
CA PHE A 750 -9.01 -6.22 23.53
C PHE A 750 -8.83 -6.92 24.88
N PRO A 751 -8.16 -8.09 24.93
CA PRO A 751 -7.87 -8.75 26.18
C PRO A 751 -6.95 -7.91 27.04
N VAL A 752 -7.20 -7.86 28.37
CA VAL A 752 -6.35 -7.19 29.35
C VAL A 752 -6.14 -8.05 30.58
N TRP A 753 -4.89 -8.23 30.94
CA TRP A 753 -4.50 -9.06 32.09
C TRP A 753 -4.73 -8.35 33.42
N SER A 754 -5.25 -9.08 34.40
CA SER A 754 -5.22 -8.61 35.81
C SER A 754 -3.78 -8.55 36.35
N PRO A 755 -3.49 -7.67 37.31
CA PRO A 755 -2.13 -7.54 37.87
C PRO A 755 -1.55 -8.83 38.46
N ASP A 756 -2.39 -9.76 38.92
CA ASP A 756 -2.00 -11.08 39.43
C ASP A 756 -1.75 -12.12 38.30
N GLY A 757 -2.07 -11.78 37.04
CA GLY A 757 -1.91 -12.67 35.88
C GLY A 757 -2.90 -13.83 35.81
N LEU A 758 -3.91 -13.86 36.69
CA LEU A 758 -4.85 -14.98 36.80
C LEU A 758 -6.15 -14.78 36.05
N ARG A 759 -6.45 -13.54 35.58
CA ARG A 759 -7.68 -13.18 34.94
C ARG A 759 -7.41 -12.37 33.66
N LEU A 760 -8.32 -12.52 32.68
CA LEU A 760 -8.38 -11.67 31.48
C LEU A 760 -9.74 -11.00 31.42
N ALA A 761 -9.77 -9.68 31.32
CA ALA A 761 -10.98 -8.93 30.97
C ALA A 761 -10.97 -8.63 29.48
N THR A 762 -12.17 -8.55 28.87
CA THR A 762 -12.37 -8.28 27.45
C THR A 762 -13.78 -7.72 27.24
N VAL A 763 -14.03 -7.13 26.08
CA VAL A 763 -15.41 -6.90 25.62
C VAL A 763 -15.81 -8.02 24.65
N ILE A 764 -16.99 -8.58 24.81
CA ILE A 764 -17.57 -9.58 23.91
C ILE A 764 -18.70 -8.89 23.14
N LEU A 765 -18.53 -8.70 21.86
CA LEU A 765 -19.57 -8.08 21.02
C LEU A 765 -20.63 -9.12 20.61
N PRO A 766 -21.93 -8.75 20.64
CA PRO A 766 -22.50 -7.46 21.11
C PRO A 766 -22.86 -7.46 22.61
N THR A 767 -22.45 -8.44 23.40
CA THR A 767 -22.99 -8.73 24.74
C THR A 767 -22.43 -7.86 25.86
N GLY A 768 -21.22 -7.32 25.75
CA GLY A 768 -20.61 -6.44 26.75
C GLY A 768 -19.31 -6.95 27.37
N ALA A 769 -18.87 -6.30 28.45
CA ALA A 769 -17.62 -6.64 29.11
C ALA A 769 -17.70 -7.94 29.92
N ALA A 770 -16.62 -8.70 29.92
CA ALA A 770 -16.54 -10.02 30.54
C ALA A 770 -15.16 -10.30 31.12
N ILE A 771 -15.10 -11.24 32.05
CA ILE A 771 -13.88 -11.71 32.70
C ILE A 771 -13.75 -13.22 32.54
N PHE A 772 -12.59 -13.65 32.13
CA PHE A 772 -12.16 -15.04 32.10
C PHE A 772 -11.25 -15.32 33.29
N THR A 773 -11.46 -16.46 33.95
CA THR A 773 -10.66 -17.01 35.01
C THR A 773 -10.22 -18.42 34.62
N ASP A 774 -9.28 -19.01 35.35
CA ASP A 774 -8.78 -20.38 35.09
C ASP A 774 -8.14 -20.56 33.68
N LEU A 775 -7.28 -19.63 33.36
CA LEU A 775 -6.65 -19.54 32.02
C LEU A 775 -5.69 -20.73 31.69
N ALA A 776 -5.42 -21.59 32.66
CA ALA A 776 -4.50 -22.73 32.52
C ALA A 776 -5.16 -23.97 31.88
N HIS A 777 -6.48 -24.06 31.89
CA HIS A 777 -7.22 -25.28 31.53
C HIS A 777 -7.88 -25.26 30.15
N GLY A 778 -7.13 -24.92 29.08
CA GLY A 778 -7.62 -25.05 27.70
C GLY A 778 -8.61 -23.97 27.28
N PRO A 779 -9.22 -24.07 26.09
CA PRO A 779 -10.14 -23.04 25.63
C PRO A 779 -11.40 -22.95 26.50
N LEU A 780 -11.61 -21.78 27.10
CA LEU A 780 -12.75 -21.48 27.95
C LEU A 780 -14.00 -21.25 27.10
N LYS A 781 -15.09 -21.87 27.49
CA LYS A 781 -16.38 -21.83 26.79
C LYS A 781 -17.38 -20.83 27.39
N ALA A 782 -17.04 -20.23 28.52
CA ALA A 782 -17.89 -19.26 29.23
C ALA A 782 -17.04 -18.19 29.90
N ALA A 783 -17.62 -17.02 30.08
CA ALA A 783 -17.07 -15.87 30.77
C ALA A 783 -18.01 -15.36 31.85
N SER A 784 -17.49 -14.71 32.88
CA SER A 784 -18.28 -13.97 33.86
C SER A 784 -18.57 -12.58 33.29
N MET A 785 -19.85 -12.33 32.91
CA MET A 785 -20.25 -11.03 32.37
C MET A 785 -20.28 -9.97 33.47
N LEU A 786 -19.81 -8.77 33.16
CA LEU A 786 -20.03 -7.60 34.01
C LEU A 786 -21.45 -7.06 33.82
N PRO A 787 -21.98 -6.30 34.81
CA PRO A 787 -23.28 -5.66 34.65
C PRO A 787 -23.33 -4.81 33.39
N ALA A 788 -24.49 -4.78 32.72
CA ALA A 788 -24.69 -3.92 31.56
C ALA A 788 -24.71 -2.43 31.97
N LEU A 789 -24.16 -1.57 31.13
CA LEU A 789 -24.36 -0.13 31.28
C LEU A 789 -25.77 0.28 30.87
N PRO A 790 -26.32 1.38 31.43
CA PRO A 790 -27.59 1.93 31.03
C PRO A 790 -27.64 2.32 29.55
N GLU A 791 -28.85 2.42 28.98
CA GLU A 791 -29.12 2.98 27.65
C GLU A 791 -28.40 2.36 26.46
N GLY A 792 -27.98 1.09 26.55
CA GLY A 792 -27.30 0.41 25.45
C GLY A 792 -25.84 0.83 25.25
N SER A 793 -25.25 1.51 26.22
CA SER A 793 -23.80 1.80 26.22
C SER A 793 -22.98 0.54 26.41
N LEU A 794 -21.79 0.49 25.78
CA LEU A 794 -20.81 -0.61 25.92
C LEU A 794 -19.61 -0.12 26.73
N PHE A 795 -19.15 -0.95 27.63
CA PHE A 795 -17.89 -0.76 28.33
C PHE A 795 -16.78 -1.62 27.70
N TRP A 796 -15.70 -0.98 27.32
CA TRP A 796 -14.51 -1.60 26.73
C TRP A 796 -13.41 -1.59 27.78
N PRO A 797 -13.16 -2.68 28.51
CA PRO A 797 -12.07 -2.74 29.47
C PRO A 797 -10.73 -2.67 28.73
N LEU A 798 -9.86 -1.72 29.10
CA LEU A 798 -8.57 -1.47 28.46
C LEU A 798 -7.40 -1.65 29.41
N GLN A 799 -7.63 -1.55 30.75
CA GLN A 799 -6.62 -1.80 31.76
C GLN A 799 -7.25 -2.11 33.12
N TRP A 800 -6.56 -2.88 33.95
CA TRP A 800 -6.86 -3.03 35.37
C TRP A 800 -6.19 -1.90 36.17
N SER A 801 -6.81 -1.51 37.30
CA SER A 801 -6.12 -0.67 38.29
C SER A 801 -4.89 -1.38 38.83
N PRO A 802 -3.82 -0.67 39.26
CA PRO A 802 -2.60 -1.28 39.78
C PRO A 802 -2.82 -2.22 40.95
N ASP A 803 -3.85 -1.98 41.77
CA ASP A 803 -4.25 -2.80 42.90
C ASP A 803 -5.23 -3.95 42.53
N GLY A 804 -5.65 -4.03 41.30
CA GLY A 804 -6.59 -5.05 40.81
C GLY A 804 -8.04 -4.87 41.28
N SER A 805 -8.39 -3.77 41.95
CA SER A 805 -9.74 -3.52 42.52
C SER A 805 -10.75 -2.98 41.51
N SER A 806 -10.29 -2.49 40.37
CA SER A 806 -11.12 -1.85 39.34
C SER A 806 -10.64 -2.14 37.94
N LEU A 807 -11.54 -2.01 36.96
CA LEU A 807 -11.21 -1.92 35.53
C LEU A 807 -11.36 -0.48 35.07
N LEU A 808 -10.42 -0.03 34.23
CA LEU A 808 -10.46 1.21 33.49
C LEU A 808 -10.76 0.89 32.04
N GLY A 809 -11.59 1.70 31.42
CA GLY A 809 -11.91 1.49 30.02
C GLY A 809 -12.63 2.66 29.37
N MET A 810 -13.02 2.43 28.15
CA MET A 810 -13.82 3.33 27.33
C MET A 810 -15.29 2.95 27.47
N GLU A 811 -16.14 3.94 27.63
CA GLU A 811 -17.60 3.80 27.48
C GLU A 811 -18.00 4.39 26.13
N THR A 812 -18.82 3.62 25.37
CA THR A 812 -19.31 4.09 24.08
C THR A 812 -20.81 3.90 23.96
N SER A 813 -21.47 4.89 23.39
CA SER A 813 -22.88 4.82 22.99
C SER A 813 -23.08 5.52 21.64
N ALA A 814 -24.31 5.54 21.16
CA ALA A 814 -24.66 6.31 19.97
C ALA A 814 -24.45 7.85 20.16
N ARG A 815 -24.34 8.33 21.41
CA ARG A 815 -24.36 9.76 21.73
C ARG A 815 -23.07 10.28 22.38
N HIS A 816 -22.28 9.42 22.98
CA HIS A 816 -21.08 9.82 23.71
C HIS A 816 -20.02 8.74 23.72
N VAL A 817 -18.80 9.17 23.95
CA VAL A 817 -17.64 8.35 24.28
C VAL A 817 -17.02 8.92 25.57
N GLY A 818 -16.40 8.08 26.39
CA GLY A 818 -15.80 8.58 27.62
C GLY A 818 -14.89 7.60 28.33
N VAL A 819 -14.28 8.09 29.42
CA VAL A 819 -13.45 7.30 30.33
C VAL A 819 -14.29 6.87 31.52
N THR A 820 -14.39 5.56 31.72
CA THR A 820 -15.22 4.95 32.76
C THR A 820 -14.43 3.89 33.52
N THR A 821 -14.68 3.77 34.82
CA THR A 821 -14.15 2.71 35.67
C THR A 821 -15.26 1.79 36.17
N TYR A 822 -14.91 0.50 36.35
CA TYR A 822 -15.79 -0.47 37.03
C TYR A 822 -15.13 -0.94 38.31
N SER A 823 -15.78 -0.78 39.45
CA SER A 823 -15.26 -1.22 40.74
C SER A 823 -15.80 -2.58 41.14
N PHE A 824 -14.92 -3.54 41.39
CA PHE A 824 -15.30 -4.89 41.86
C PHE A 824 -15.87 -4.87 43.28
N ARG A 825 -15.50 -3.89 44.11
CA ARG A 825 -16.00 -3.76 45.48
C ARG A 825 -17.47 -3.33 45.51
N SER A 826 -17.84 -2.34 44.65
CA SER A 826 -19.21 -1.81 44.64
C SER A 826 -20.09 -2.46 43.58
N GLY A 827 -19.52 -3.18 42.61
CA GLY A 827 -20.22 -3.71 41.44
C GLY A 827 -20.82 -2.63 40.51
N ARG A 828 -20.25 -1.40 40.55
CA ARG A 828 -20.79 -0.24 39.82
C ARG A 828 -19.76 0.39 38.91
N TYR A 829 -20.29 1.00 37.85
CA TYR A 829 -19.53 1.88 36.97
C TYR A 829 -19.49 3.30 37.53
N ASP A 830 -18.40 4.00 37.25
CA ASP A 830 -18.19 5.41 37.50
C ASP A 830 -17.62 6.07 36.26
N SER A 831 -18.46 6.86 35.57
CA SER A 831 -18.06 7.61 34.37
C SER A 831 -17.33 8.88 34.79
N LEU A 832 -16.03 8.90 34.57
CA LEU A 832 -15.11 9.97 34.97
C LEU A 832 -15.11 11.15 34.00
N LEU A 833 -15.27 10.85 32.71
CA LEU A 833 -15.32 11.83 31.62
C LEU A 833 -16.28 11.31 30.55
N LEU A 834 -17.20 12.16 30.09
CA LEU A 834 -18.10 11.87 28.98
C LEU A 834 -18.04 13.03 27.98
N GLU A 835 -17.78 12.72 26.72
CA GLU A 835 -17.73 13.69 25.62
C GLU A 835 -18.89 13.43 24.65
N ALA A 836 -19.52 14.49 24.18
CA ALA A 836 -20.64 14.42 23.23
C ALA A 836 -20.15 14.17 21.79
N ALA A 837 -19.11 13.35 21.62
CA ALA A 837 -18.51 13.08 20.32
C ALA A 837 -18.38 11.58 20.09
N ARG A 838 -18.42 11.16 18.82
CA ARG A 838 -18.01 9.79 18.41
C ARG A 838 -16.49 9.74 18.29
N GLY A 839 -15.89 8.65 18.71
CA GLY A 839 -14.47 8.45 18.59
C GLY A 839 -13.97 7.33 19.48
N TRP A 840 -12.66 7.26 19.65
CA TRP A 840 -11.98 6.39 20.59
C TRP A 840 -11.33 7.24 21.67
N VAL A 841 -11.39 6.76 22.91
CA VAL A 841 -10.60 7.30 24.02
C VAL A 841 -9.81 6.15 24.62
N THR A 842 -8.50 6.29 24.67
CA THR A 842 -7.62 5.24 25.21
C THR A 842 -7.06 5.69 26.56
N PRO A 843 -7.64 5.25 27.68
CA PRO A 843 -7.13 5.59 29.00
C PRO A 843 -6.11 4.57 29.51
N VAL A 844 -5.11 5.07 30.28
CA VAL A 844 -4.07 4.29 30.95
C VAL A 844 -3.84 4.80 32.36
N TRP A 845 -3.89 3.91 33.38
CA TRP A 845 -3.54 4.26 34.75
C TRP A 845 -2.08 4.66 34.91
N LEU A 846 -1.83 5.71 35.71
CA LEU A 846 -0.55 5.89 36.34
C LEU A 846 -0.43 4.97 37.59
N ARG A 847 0.80 4.74 38.04
CA ARG A 847 1.10 3.81 39.16
C ARG A 847 0.50 4.25 40.47
N ASP A 848 0.18 5.52 40.64
CA ASP A 848 -0.46 6.02 41.85
C ASP A 848 -1.92 5.57 42.00
N GLY A 849 -2.51 4.94 40.97
CA GLY A 849 -3.89 4.47 40.99
C GLY A 849 -4.94 5.59 41.10
N ARG A 850 -4.50 6.83 40.89
CA ARG A 850 -5.35 8.03 40.98
C ARG A 850 -5.42 8.78 39.67
N ARG A 851 -4.30 8.91 38.97
CA ARG A 851 -4.24 9.67 37.72
C ARG A 851 -4.32 8.75 36.53
N ILE A 852 -4.97 9.22 35.48
CA ILE A 852 -5.19 8.50 34.22
C ILE A 852 -4.64 9.38 33.10
N LEU A 853 -3.69 8.86 32.31
CA LEU A 853 -3.38 9.39 31.00
C LEU A 853 -4.45 8.89 30.04
N TYR A 854 -5.00 9.75 29.23
CA TYR A 854 -5.89 9.34 28.14
C TYR A 854 -5.54 10.08 26.86
N ARG A 855 -5.85 9.46 25.77
CA ARG A 855 -5.76 10.05 24.45
C ARG A 855 -7.12 10.09 23.79
N ASP A 856 -7.45 11.26 23.24
CA ASP A 856 -8.63 11.56 22.45
C ASP A 856 -8.24 12.18 21.10
N ARG A 857 -9.16 12.78 20.38
CA ARG A 857 -8.92 13.47 19.11
C ARG A 857 -8.00 14.69 19.22
N GLU A 858 -8.00 15.37 20.37
CA GLU A 858 -7.23 16.58 20.61
C GLU A 858 -5.79 16.31 21.06
N GLY A 859 -5.55 15.10 21.58
CA GLY A 859 -4.23 14.72 21.98
C GLY A 859 -4.14 13.86 23.23
N ILE A 860 -3.10 14.06 24.03
CA ILE A 860 -2.85 13.33 25.25
C ILE A 860 -3.09 14.22 26.45
N SER A 861 -3.97 13.78 27.33
CA SER A 861 -4.40 14.52 28.53
C SER A 861 -4.22 13.68 29.80
N LEU A 862 -4.10 14.35 30.94
CA LEU A 862 -4.02 13.77 32.27
C LEU A 862 -5.31 14.09 33.04
N LEU A 863 -6.01 13.05 33.51
CA LEU A 863 -7.23 13.13 34.31
C LEU A 863 -6.93 12.73 35.75
N ASP A 864 -7.29 13.57 36.72
CA ASP A 864 -7.27 13.22 38.14
C ASP A 864 -8.65 12.70 38.54
N THR A 865 -8.72 11.45 38.97
CA THR A 865 -9.99 10.76 39.30
C THR A 865 -10.72 11.34 40.50
N ALA A 866 -9.98 11.95 41.46
CA ALA A 866 -10.58 12.53 42.67
C ALA A 866 -11.20 13.90 42.40
N THR A 867 -10.54 14.71 41.58
CA THR A 867 -11.04 16.07 41.24
C THR A 867 -11.86 16.12 39.97
N ARG A 868 -11.79 15.05 39.13
CA ARG A 868 -12.39 14.95 37.79
C ARG A 868 -11.93 16.07 36.84
N LYS A 869 -10.75 16.63 37.09
CA LYS A 869 -10.17 17.67 36.22
C LYS A 869 -9.22 17.04 35.24
N SER A 870 -9.36 17.45 33.99
CA SER A 870 -8.45 17.09 32.89
C SER A 870 -7.49 18.24 32.59
N LYS A 871 -6.25 17.88 32.20
CA LYS A 871 -5.20 18.78 31.74
C LYS A 871 -4.56 18.22 30.48
N GLN A 872 -4.65 18.94 29.37
CA GLN A 872 -3.96 18.57 28.16
C GLN A 872 -2.44 18.70 28.34
N LEU A 873 -1.71 17.64 28.00
CA LEU A 873 -0.25 17.56 28.09
C LEU A 873 0.42 17.74 26.71
N LEU A 874 -0.16 17.19 25.66
CA LEU A 874 0.39 17.19 24.32
C LEU A 874 -0.75 17.18 23.29
N ALA A 875 -0.75 18.15 22.38
CA ALA A 875 -1.61 18.11 21.21
C ALA A 875 -1.04 17.11 20.19
N VAL A 876 -1.85 16.14 19.75
CA VAL A 876 -1.47 15.15 18.74
C VAL A 876 -2.62 15.03 17.77
N ALA A 877 -2.39 15.45 16.55
CA ALA A 877 -3.39 15.35 15.49
C ALA A 877 -3.55 13.90 14.99
N GLY A 878 -4.70 13.60 14.40
CA GLY A 878 -4.97 12.39 13.65
C GLY A 878 -6.01 11.46 14.25
N TYR A 879 -6.63 10.69 13.35
CA TYR A 879 -7.66 9.71 13.70
C TYR A 879 -7.04 8.53 14.46
N MET A 880 -7.74 8.05 15.49
CA MET A 880 -7.28 6.94 16.32
C MET A 880 -8.24 5.77 16.25
N VAL A 881 -7.67 4.58 16.22
CA VAL A 881 -8.39 3.31 16.41
C VAL A 881 -7.58 2.43 17.34
N GLY A 882 -8.21 1.82 18.33
CA GLY A 882 -7.57 0.89 19.24
C GLY A 882 -6.72 1.52 20.36
N LYS A 883 -5.82 0.73 20.94
CA LYS A 883 -4.90 1.16 22.03
C LYS A 883 -3.79 2.03 21.46
N SER A 884 -3.91 3.34 21.57
CA SER A 884 -3.06 4.34 20.91
C SER A 884 -2.15 5.13 21.84
N VAL A 885 -2.19 4.89 23.16
CA VAL A 885 -1.30 5.48 24.17
C VAL A 885 -0.84 4.43 25.17
N GLY A 886 0.39 4.53 25.61
CA GLY A 886 1.00 3.72 26.66
C GLY A 886 1.94 4.54 27.52
N VAL A 887 2.32 4.02 28.66
CA VAL A 887 3.30 4.64 29.55
C VAL A 887 4.31 3.57 30.03
N THR A 888 5.59 3.92 30.08
CA THR A 888 6.62 3.02 30.61
C THR A 888 6.45 2.84 32.12
N ARG A 889 6.89 1.68 32.64
CA ARG A 889 6.75 1.36 34.06
C ARG A 889 7.38 2.40 34.99
N ASP A 890 8.46 3.03 34.62
CA ASP A 890 9.13 4.10 35.35
C ASP A 890 8.46 5.48 35.20
N GLU A 891 7.39 5.56 34.43
CA GLU A 891 6.62 6.77 34.09
C GLU A 891 7.46 7.89 33.49
N ARG A 892 8.62 7.56 32.87
CA ARG A 892 9.49 8.53 32.20
C ARG A 892 9.12 8.80 30.75
N TRP A 893 8.41 7.85 30.12
CA TRP A 893 8.07 7.94 28.72
C TRP A 893 6.59 7.62 28.50
N ILE A 894 5.95 8.48 27.71
CA ILE A 894 4.67 8.18 27.08
C ILE A 894 4.95 7.69 25.67
N THR A 895 4.37 6.57 25.28
CA THR A 895 4.38 6.04 23.91
C THR A 895 3.02 6.27 23.27
N PHE A 896 2.99 6.62 22.00
CA PHE A 896 1.73 6.86 21.29
C PHE A 896 1.89 6.68 19.78
N THR A 897 0.77 6.39 19.12
CA THR A 897 0.74 6.35 17.65
C THR A 897 0.38 7.74 17.12
N GLU A 898 1.05 8.21 16.11
CA GLU A 898 0.70 9.42 15.38
C GLU A 898 0.28 9.05 13.97
N SER A 899 -0.95 9.36 13.61
CA SER A 899 -1.48 9.11 12.28
C SER A 899 -1.34 10.37 11.44
N ALA A 900 -0.61 10.29 10.35
CA ALA A 900 -0.64 11.28 9.28
C ALA A 900 -1.48 10.69 8.15
N ASN A 901 -2.72 11.13 8.04
CA ASN A 901 -3.61 10.71 6.99
C ASN A 901 -3.74 11.86 6.01
N GLU A 902 -3.34 11.63 4.78
CA GLU A 902 -3.64 12.49 3.64
C GLU A 902 -4.52 11.71 2.69
N GLY A 903 -5.56 12.33 2.21
CA GLY A 903 -6.48 11.70 1.27
C GLY A 903 -6.87 12.70 0.20
N ASP A 904 -6.74 12.30 -1.06
CA ASP A 904 -7.09 13.12 -2.21
C ASP A 904 -8.09 12.41 -3.10
N ILE A 905 -8.90 13.20 -3.79
CA ILE A 905 -9.80 12.71 -4.82
C ILE A 905 -9.09 12.74 -6.18
N TRP A 906 -9.15 11.62 -6.87
CA TRP A 906 -8.55 11.42 -8.19
C TRP A 906 -9.62 11.12 -9.23
N LEU A 907 -9.37 11.53 -10.46
CA LEU A 907 -10.20 11.22 -11.63
C LEU A 907 -9.38 10.41 -12.63
N MET A 908 -9.94 9.30 -13.08
CA MET A 908 -9.41 8.46 -14.15
C MET A 908 -10.31 8.59 -15.36
N GLU A 909 -9.73 8.89 -16.54
CA GLU A 909 -10.45 8.79 -17.81
C GLU A 909 -10.35 7.34 -18.32
N LEU A 910 -11.48 6.73 -18.64
CA LEU A 910 -11.58 5.38 -19.18
C LEU A 910 -11.76 5.46 -20.71
N ARG A 911 -10.97 4.68 -21.47
CA ARG A 911 -11.00 4.67 -22.95
C ARG A 911 -11.60 3.39 -23.49
#